data_5e43d957d6b059999fdcd6e71d01742b
#
_entry.id   5e43d957d6b059999fdcd6e71d01742b
#
_cell.length_a   1.000
_cell.length_b   1.000
_cell.length_c   1.000
_cell.angle_alpha   90.00
_cell.angle_beta   90.00
_cell.angle_gamma   90.00
#
_symmetry.space_group_name_H-M   'P 1'
#
loop_
_entity.id
_entity.type
_entity.pdbx_description
1 polymer ?
#
loop_
_entity_poly.entity_id
_entity_poly.type
_entity_poly.pdbx_seq_one_letter_code
_entity_poly.pdbx_strand_id
1 'polypeptide(L)'
;MDERLTTIKGIGPGREKQLHKLGITNVTSLLTYFPRSYEDRRTIYRIGELKSGMTGGVVGNVIAVQEKRPRPRLSILEVVIADGTGPLKIVLFNQGYKKNFYKKGQRLYAYGKAEFQYGSMQMNTPQIENLGDGGEPDRGIVPIYALADGVSQFVVRSSVRNWFAANHELQEILPAEVREAHQYMSRYDAFKLMHFPDSSERYEEARHQLAYEELFVMQSGLALLRNKEQCHKGPKMGPNGDLMAQCIENLPFFLTGDQQRALEDIRIDMEDERPMQRLLQGDVGSGKTVVATLSLLKAIENGYQGALMAPTEILAAQHYEGITEVCRNLGITIELLTGSTTKKEKERIYEGLADGSINMIIGTHALIQEGVNFHNLGLVIIDEQHRFGVEQRARLQQKGTYPHVLIMTATPIPRTMTLSVYGDLAVSLIKEMPPGRKPVKTYAVDSSYKERLRNFFGKEMAEGRQVYVVCPLVEESEKLDLQAAEELYLELKEYFYKAYEVGLVHGRMKPSEKDEVMNAFHKGEISLLVSTTVIEVGVNVPNATIMCIEGAERFGLSQLHQLRGRVGRGSHQSYCILVSDSKNDVSQERLKLMEETQDGFELAEQDLLLRGSGQLFGLAQSGLPDLRVANIIKDIEILVQARKDVLDFASHHGMEKLESVMKEELEKRFGEKFLRILYN
;
A
#
# COMPACT_ATOMS: atom_id res chain seq x y z
N MET A 1 -12.28 -26.53 -10.36
CA MET A 1 -11.63 -27.30 -11.46
C MET A 1 -10.16 -27.52 -11.13
N ASP A 2 -9.87 -28.56 -10.37
CA ASP A 2 -8.48 -28.96 -10.11
C ASP A 2 -8.03 -30.07 -11.09
N GLU A 3 -8.31 -29.85 -12.38
CA GLU A 3 -7.85 -30.79 -13.39
C GLU A 3 -6.32 -30.81 -13.46
N ARG A 4 -5.76 -32.03 -13.52
CA ARG A 4 -4.31 -32.22 -13.60
C ARG A 4 -3.79 -31.74 -14.96
N LEU A 5 -2.59 -31.17 -15.00
CA LEU A 5 -1.94 -30.72 -16.24
C LEU A 5 -1.80 -31.84 -17.29
N THR A 6 -1.67 -33.09 -16.84
CA THR A 6 -1.51 -34.27 -17.70
C THR A 6 -2.75 -34.60 -18.54
N THR A 7 -3.91 -34.00 -18.27
CA THR A 7 -5.10 -34.12 -19.14
C THR A 7 -4.94 -33.38 -20.45
N ILE A 8 -4.03 -32.38 -20.49
CA ILE A 8 -3.77 -31.58 -21.68
C ILE A 8 -2.87 -32.37 -22.66
N LYS A 9 -3.34 -32.50 -23.88
CA LYS A 9 -2.56 -33.17 -24.94
C LYS A 9 -1.15 -32.58 -25.07
N GLY A 10 -0.13 -33.43 -24.96
CA GLY A 10 1.27 -33.01 -25.09
C GLY A 10 1.94 -32.64 -23.77
N ILE A 11 1.26 -32.71 -22.63
CA ILE A 11 1.89 -32.57 -21.30
C ILE A 11 2.09 -33.96 -20.71
N GLY A 12 3.33 -34.46 -20.83
CA GLY A 12 3.79 -35.66 -20.11
C GLY A 12 4.54 -35.27 -18.83
N PRO A 13 5.00 -36.28 -18.03
CA PRO A 13 5.66 -36.05 -16.73
C PRO A 13 6.86 -35.09 -16.77
N GLY A 14 7.59 -35.05 -17.90
CA GLY A 14 8.73 -34.16 -18.08
C GLY A 14 8.32 -32.68 -18.20
N ARG A 15 7.27 -32.39 -18.98
CA ARG A 15 6.72 -31.03 -19.13
C ARG A 15 5.97 -30.59 -17.88
N GLU A 16 5.25 -31.46 -17.22
CA GLU A 16 4.60 -31.19 -15.95
C GLU A 16 5.63 -30.72 -14.89
N LYS A 17 6.77 -31.42 -14.75
CA LYS A 17 7.86 -30.98 -13.85
C LYS A 17 8.43 -29.60 -14.23
N GLN A 18 8.48 -29.26 -15.52
CA GLN A 18 8.91 -27.94 -15.95
C GLN A 18 7.88 -26.85 -15.57
N LEU A 19 6.59 -27.14 -15.77
CA LEU A 19 5.51 -26.21 -15.39
C LEU A 19 5.43 -26.02 -13.86
N HIS A 20 5.65 -27.07 -13.09
CA HIS A 20 5.72 -26.96 -11.62
C HIS A 20 6.81 -26.01 -11.13
N LYS A 21 7.94 -25.85 -11.84
CA LYS A 21 8.97 -24.85 -11.50
C LYS A 21 8.48 -23.40 -11.62
N LEU A 22 7.40 -23.17 -12.37
CA LEU A 22 6.75 -21.89 -12.54
C LEU A 22 5.58 -21.70 -11.56
N GLY A 23 5.34 -22.63 -10.65
CA GLY A 23 4.17 -22.63 -9.77
C GLY A 23 2.87 -23.06 -10.46
N ILE A 24 2.96 -23.58 -11.70
CA ILE A 24 1.81 -24.05 -12.48
C ILE A 24 1.56 -25.52 -12.12
N THR A 25 0.56 -25.80 -11.30
CA THR A 25 0.28 -27.13 -10.74
C THR A 25 -0.96 -27.80 -11.32
N ASN A 26 -1.89 -27.04 -11.86
CA ASN A 26 -3.16 -27.49 -12.44
C ASN A 26 -3.58 -26.64 -13.63
N VAL A 27 -4.69 -26.97 -14.28
CA VAL A 27 -5.23 -26.24 -15.44
C VAL A 27 -5.56 -24.79 -15.08
N THR A 28 -6.17 -24.54 -13.94
CA THR A 28 -6.50 -23.18 -13.49
C THR A 28 -5.25 -22.30 -13.36
N SER A 29 -4.19 -22.81 -12.73
CA SER A 29 -2.93 -22.09 -12.61
C SER A 29 -2.22 -21.89 -13.94
N LEU A 30 -2.40 -22.77 -14.93
CA LEU A 30 -1.90 -22.59 -16.28
C LEU A 30 -2.62 -21.46 -17.02
N LEU A 31 -3.95 -21.44 -16.95
CA LEU A 31 -4.77 -20.41 -17.63
C LEU A 31 -4.65 -19.03 -16.98
N THR A 32 -4.39 -18.99 -15.69
CA THR A 32 -4.16 -17.72 -14.98
C THR A 32 -2.70 -17.30 -14.94
N TYR A 33 -1.78 -18.05 -15.58
CA TYR A 33 -0.39 -17.66 -15.77
C TYR A 33 -0.28 -16.75 -17.01
N PHE A 34 -0.72 -15.51 -16.85
CA PHE A 34 -0.77 -14.55 -17.97
C PHE A 34 0.61 -14.13 -18.45
N PRO A 35 0.75 -13.78 -19.75
CA PRO A 35 1.98 -13.23 -20.29
C PRO A 35 2.36 -11.92 -19.61
N ARG A 36 3.66 -11.71 -19.41
CA ARG A 36 4.18 -10.43 -18.90
C ARG A 36 4.28 -9.33 -19.96
N SER A 37 4.36 -9.73 -21.23
CA SER A 37 4.47 -8.83 -22.39
C SER A 37 4.11 -9.59 -23.67
N TYR A 38 3.98 -8.85 -24.77
CA TYR A 38 3.70 -9.40 -26.08
C TYR A 38 4.70 -8.85 -27.09
N GLU A 39 5.02 -9.68 -28.09
CA GLU A 39 5.82 -9.30 -29.27
C GLU A 39 4.93 -9.29 -30.50
N ASP A 40 4.96 -8.18 -31.24
CA ASP A 40 4.34 -8.12 -32.56
C ASP A 40 5.25 -8.78 -33.59
N ARG A 41 4.94 -10.03 -33.94
CA ARG A 41 5.64 -10.82 -34.97
C ARG A 41 4.86 -10.90 -36.27
N ARG A 42 3.93 -10.01 -36.51
CA ARG A 42 3.19 -9.95 -37.79
C ARG A 42 4.14 -9.67 -38.97
N THR A 43 5.17 -8.86 -38.72
CA THR A 43 6.23 -8.60 -39.69
C THR A 43 7.56 -9.17 -39.18
N ILE A 44 8.12 -10.11 -39.92
CA ILE A 44 9.48 -10.61 -39.74
C ILE A 44 10.32 -10.02 -40.87
N TYR A 45 11.32 -9.23 -40.49
CA TYR A 45 12.18 -8.50 -41.39
C TYR A 45 13.32 -9.39 -41.91
N ARG A 46 13.80 -9.11 -43.10
CA ARG A 46 15.11 -9.60 -43.55
C ARG A 46 16.20 -8.80 -42.86
N ILE A 47 17.32 -9.44 -42.55
CA ILE A 47 18.42 -8.76 -41.83
C ILE A 47 18.91 -7.51 -42.59
N GLY A 48 18.97 -7.58 -43.95
CA GLY A 48 19.33 -6.45 -44.78
C GLY A 48 18.34 -5.28 -44.81
N GLU A 49 17.12 -5.46 -44.35
CA GLU A 49 16.09 -4.43 -44.27
C GLU A 49 16.14 -3.64 -42.94
N LEU A 50 16.90 -4.13 -41.95
CA LEU A 50 16.99 -3.50 -40.64
C LEU A 50 17.69 -2.13 -40.72
N LYS A 51 17.11 -1.14 -40.10
CA LYS A 51 17.72 0.20 -39.92
C LYS A 51 18.04 0.43 -38.43
N SER A 52 19.06 1.23 -38.18
CA SER A 52 19.42 1.60 -36.80
C SER A 52 18.25 2.31 -36.11
N GLY A 53 17.93 1.87 -34.89
CA GLY A 53 16.77 2.36 -34.09
C GLY A 53 15.49 1.54 -34.29
N MET A 54 15.41 0.66 -35.29
CA MET A 54 14.25 -0.15 -35.61
C MET A 54 14.12 -1.33 -34.64
N THR A 55 12.91 -1.56 -34.11
CA THR A 55 12.61 -2.75 -33.31
C THR A 55 11.83 -3.76 -34.14
N GLY A 56 12.26 -5.02 -34.13
CA GLY A 56 11.58 -6.07 -34.90
C GLY A 56 12.23 -7.43 -34.77
N GLY A 57 11.60 -8.42 -35.39
CA GLY A 57 12.07 -9.80 -35.43
C GLY A 57 12.75 -10.16 -36.72
N VAL A 58 13.80 -10.97 -36.65
CA VAL A 58 14.52 -11.55 -37.80
C VAL A 58 14.76 -13.04 -37.58
N VAL A 59 14.87 -13.79 -38.69
CA VAL A 59 15.26 -15.19 -38.65
C VAL A 59 16.60 -15.33 -39.39
N GLY A 60 17.54 -16.04 -38.77
CA GLY A 60 18.84 -16.31 -39.42
C GLY A 60 19.51 -17.56 -38.88
N ASN A 61 20.46 -18.08 -39.66
CA ASN A 61 21.27 -19.22 -39.26
C ASN A 61 22.54 -18.72 -38.55
N VAL A 62 22.93 -19.37 -37.47
CA VAL A 62 24.16 -19.06 -36.74
C VAL A 62 25.36 -19.35 -37.62
N ILE A 63 26.17 -18.33 -37.89
CA ILE A 63 27.40 -18.45 -38.65
C ILE A 63 28.66 -18.41 -37.78
N ALA A 64 28.61 -17.71 -36.66
CA ALA A 64 29.72 -17.61 -35.70
C ALA A 64 29.23 -17.42 -34.27
N VAL A 65 29.99 -17.93 -33.30
CA VAL A 65 29.76 -17.73 -31.85
C VAL A 65 31.12 -17.42 -31.21
N GLN A 66 31.25 -16.26 -30.60
CA GLN A 66 32.50 -15.82 -29.97
C GLN A 66 32.23 -15.24 -28.58
N GLU A 67 33.04 -15.62 -27.59
CA GLU A 67 33.05 -15.01 -26.28
C GLU A 67 34.26 -14.10 -26.13
N LYS A 68 34.02 -12.88 -25.64
CA LYS A 68 35.05 -11.87 -25.33
C LYS A 68 34.95 -11.50 -23.85
N ARG A 69 36.10 -11.30 -23.20
CA ARG A 69 36.17 -10.86 -21.82
C ARG A 69 37.02 -9.59 -21.70
N PRO A 70 36.46 -8.42 -22.06
CA PRO A 70 37.20 -7.16 -22.06
C PRO A 70 37.65 -6.68 -20.67
N ARG A 71 36.99 -7.13 -19.61
CA ARG A 71 37.32 -6.83 -18.21
C ARG A 71 37.01 -8.04 -17.30
N PRO A 72 37.65 -8.16 -16.10
CA PRO A 72 37.52 -9.33 -15.21
C PRO A 72 36.07 -9.73 -14.82
N ARG A 73 35.12 -8.78 -14.83
CA ARG A 73 33.70 -9.03 -14.46
C ARG A 73 32.73 -8.85 -15.61
N LEU A 74 33.23 -8.69 -16.85
CA LEU A 74 32.40 -8.47 -18.03
C LEU A 74 32.67 -9.55 -19.08
N SER A 75 31.71 -10.43 -19.31
CA SER A 75 31.71 -11.40 -20.43
C SER A 75 30.72 -10.94 -21.50
N ILE A 76 31.13 -10.90 -22.73
CA ILE A 76 30.32 -10.56 -23.89
C ILE A 76 30.30 -11.77 -24.81
N LEU A 77 29.11 -12.36 -24.98
CA LEU A 77 28.88 -13.42 -25.95
C LEU A 77 28.29 -12.81 -27.23
N GLU A 78 29.03 -12.93 -28.33
CA GLU A 78 28.58 -12.52 -29.65
C GLU A 78 28.13 -13.75 -30.44
N VAL A 79 26.87 -13.74 -30.89
CA VAL A 79 26.30 -14.74 -31.80
C VAL A 79 25.97 -14.04 -33.11
N VAL A 80 26.57 -14.43 -34.18
CA VAL A 80 26.31 -13.85 -35.50
C VAL A 80 25.39 -14.77 -36.29
N ILE A 81 24.26 -14.22 -36.72
CA ILE A 81 23.28 -14.91 -37.56
C ILE A 81 23.21 -14.27 -38.93
N ALA A 82 22.84 -15.03 -39.97
CA ALA A 82 22.64 -14.55 -41.31
C ALA A 82 21.45 -15.25 -41.99
N ASP A 83 20.76 -14.50 -42.87
CA ASP A 83 19.59 -14.96 -43.63
C ASP A 83 19.81 -14.90 -45.16
N GLY A 84 21.04 -14.67 -45.61
CA GLY A 84 21.39 -14.47 -47.02
C GLY A 84 21.30 -13.02 -47.51
N THR A 85 20.67 -12.10 -46.76
CA THR A 85 20.62 -10.65 -47.09
C THR A 85 21.69 -9.85 -46.35
N GLY A 86 22.17 -10.37 -45.21
CA GLY A 86 23.23 -9.76 -44.43
C GLY A 86 23.48 -10.50 -43.11
N PRO A 87 24.55 -10.15 -42.39
CA PRO A 87 24.81 -10.63 -41.03
C PRO A 87 24.23 -9.68 -39.97
N LEU A 88 23.71 -10.24 -38.89
CA LEU A 88 23.31 -9.54 -37.67
C LEU A 88 24.10 -10.07 -36.47
N LYS A 89 24.68 -9.19 -35.69
CA LYS A 89 25.38 -9.54 -34.47
C LYS A 89 24.42 -9.45 -33.27
N ILE A 90 24.24 -10.54 -32.56
CA ILE A 90 23.53 -10.62 -31.30
C ILE A 90 24.57 -10.52 -30.19
N VAL A 91 24.39 -9.54 -29.28
CA VAL A 91 25.33 -9.28 -28.19
C VAL A 91 24.64 -9.58 -26.86
N LEU A 92 25.20 -10.52 -26.08
CA LEU A 92 24.69 -10.94 -24.78
C LEU A 92 25.71 -10.61 -23.70
N PHE A 93 25.36 -9.73 -22.76
CA PHE A 93 26.23 -9.31 -21.66
C PHE A 93 26.13 -10.27 -20.49
N ASN A 94 27.28 -10.68 -19.92
CA ASN A 94 27.40 -11.58 -18.77
C ASN A 94 26.67 -12.93 -18.91
N GLN A 95 26.46 -13.39 -20.16
CA GLN A 95 25.81 -14.64 -20.48
C GLN A 95 26.75 -15.65 -21.22
N GLY A 96 28.05 -15.60 -20.90
CA GLY A 96 29.04 -16.51 -21.48
C GLY A 96 28.72 -17.99 -21.31
N TYR A 97 27.99 -18.35 -20.22
CA TYR A 97 27.51 -19.71 -19.97
C TYR A 97 26.58 -20.25 -21.07
N LYS A 98 25.97 -19.37 -21.88
CA LYS A 98 25.12 -19.75 -23.01
C LYS A 98 25.89 -20.10 -24.29
N LYS A 99 27.19 -19.98 -24.31
CA LYS A 99 28.02 -20.26 -25.51
C LYS A 99 27.72 -21.64 -26.14
N ASN A 100 27.56 -22.66 -25.30
CA ASN A 100 27.30 -24.01 -25.77
C ASN A 100 25.86 -24.26 -26.23
N PHE A 101 24.93 -23.33 -26.00
CA PHE A 101 23.54 -23.42 -26.47
C PHE A 101 23.42 -23.05 -27.96
N TYR A 102 24.37 -22.28 -28.50
CA TYR A 102 24.33 -21.81 -29.89
C TYR A 102 25.35 -22.57 -30.72
N LYS A 103 24.87 -23.29 -31.72
CA LYS A 103 25.71 -24.08 -32.64
C LYS A 103 25.65 -23.51 -34.03
N LYS A 104 26.78 -23.56 -34.76
CA LYS A 104 26.86 -23.15 -36.19
C LYS A 104 25.83 -23.95 -37.02
N GLY A 105 25.08 -23.24 -37.87
CA GLY A 105 23.99 -23.79 -38.68
C GLY A 105 22.63 -23.79 -38.01
N GLN A 106 22.56 -23.56 -36.69
CA GLN A 106 21.31 -23.52 -35.96
C GLN A 106 20.45 -22.34 -36.40
N ARG A 107 19.14 -22.55 -36.61
CA ARG A 107 18.19 -21.52 -37.03
C ARG A 107 17.62 -20.83 -35.79
N LEU A 108 17.79 -19.51 -35.72
CA LEU A 108 17.35 -18.69 -34.60
C LEU A 108 16.39 -17.61 -35.07
N TYR A 109 15.39 -17.30 -34.26
CA TYR A 109 14.63 -16.07 -34.31
C TYR A 109 15.19 -15.13 -33.25
N ALA A 110 15.42 -13.86 -33.60
CA ALA A 110 15.85 -12.82 -32.68
C ALA A 110 14.94 -11.60 -32.80
N TYR A 111 14.42 -11.10 -31.67
CA TYR A 111 13.57 -9.91 -31.57
C TYR A 111 14.20 -8.88 -30.65
N GLY A 112 14.35 -7.66 -31.14
CA GLY A 112 14.97 -6.58 -30.37
C GLY A 112 15.14 -5.31 -31.15
N LYS A 113 15.75 -4.30 -30.52
CA LYS A 113 16.13 -3.05 -31.18
C LYS A 113 17.45 -3.26 -31.96
N ALA A 114 17.41 -2.99 -33.23
CA ALA A 114 18.59 -3.03 -34.11
C ALA A 114 19.34 -1.70 -33.98
N GLU A 115 20.66 -1.77 -33.81
CA GLU A 115 21.54 -0.60 -33.72
C GLU A 115 22.78 -0.83 -34.60
N PHE A 116 23.21 0.22 -35.29
CA PHE A 116 24.46 0.14 -36.06
C PHE A 116 25.61 0.64 -35.20
N GLN A 117 26.42 -0.29 -34.69
CA GLN A 117 27.56 0.01 -33.83
C GLN A 117 28.80 -0.78 -34.26
N TYR A 118 29.98 -0.20 -34.09
CA TYR A 118 31.26 -0.83 -34.41
C TYR A 118 31.32 -1.42 -35.83
N GLY A 119 30.71 -0.72 -36.82
CA GLY A 119 30.73 -1.12 -38.20
C GLY A 119 29.83 -2.30 -38.59
N SER A 120 28.92 -2.72 -37.71
CA SER A 120 27.97 -3.81 -37.96
C SER A 120 26.59 -3.54 -37.35
N MET A 121 25.55 -4.10 -37.99
CA MET A 121 24.22 -4.12 -37.40
C MET A 121 24.20 -5.11 -36.23
N GLN A 122 23.71 -4.69 -35.08
CA GLN A 122 23.65 -5.54 -33.90
C GLN A 122 22.34 -5.35 -33.12
N MET A 123 22.00 -6.36 -32.31
CA MET A 123 20.95 -6.31 -31.29
C MET A 123 21.56 -6.62 -29.92
N ASN A 124 21.36 -5.73 -28.97
CA ASN A 124 21.85 -5.88 -27.59
C ASN A 124 20.81 -6.61 -26.75
N THR A 125 21.16 -7.77 -26.24
CA THR A 125 20.32 -8.63 -25.38
C THR A 125 18.90 -8.85 -25.94
N PRO A 126 18.76 -9.23 -27.27
CA PRO A 126 17.44 -9.49 -27.83
C PRO A 126 16.80 -10.73 -27.20
N GLN A 127 15.50 -10.89 -27.38
CA GLN A 127 14.86 -12.17 -27.17
C GLN A 127 15.27 -13.15 -28.28
N ILE A 128 15.69 -14.36 -27.88
CA ILE A 128 16.18 -15.37 -28.83
C ILE A 128 15.37 -16.63 -28.65
N GLU A 129 14.92 -17.18 -29.78
CA GLU A 129 14.18 -18.44 -29.80
C GLU A 129 14.89 -19.40 -30.79
N ASN A 130 15.13 -20.63 -30.34
CA ASN A 130 15.68 -21.67 -31.19
C ASN A 130 14.54 -22.34 -31.96
N LEU A 131 14.55 -22.22 -33.28
CA LEU A 131 13.49 -22.73 -34.12
C LEU A 131 13.68 -24.23 -34.50
N GLY A 132 14.85 -24.82 -34.18
CA GLY A 132 15.19 -26.19 -34.65
C GLY A 132 15.40 -26.25 -36.16
N ASP A 133 15.52 -27.49 -36.67
CA ASP A 133 15.72 -27.71 -38.10
C ASP A 133 14.38 -27.51 -38.86
N GLY A 134 14.35 -26.47 -39.70
CA GLY A 134 13.17 -26.17 -40.55
C GLY A 134 11.98 -25.53 -39.81
N GLY A 135 12.11 -25.22 -38.51
CA GLY A 135 11.04 -24.54 -37.76
C GLY A 135 10.82 -23.09 -38.22
N GLU A 136 9.57 -22.64 -38.12
CA GLU A 136 9.17 -21.24 -38.36
C GLU A 136 8.80 -20.59 -37.02
N PRO A 137 9.08 -19.28 -36.84
CA PRO A 137 8.66 -18.58 -35.65
C PRO A 137 7.13 -18.41 -35.63
N ASP A 138 6.54 -18.39 -34.43
CA ASP A 138 5.13 -18.00 -34.26
C ASP A 138 4.91 -16.62 -34.88
N ARG A 139 3.82 -16.45 -35.65
CA ARG A 139 3.42 -15.17 -36.26
C ARG A 139 2.26 -14.56 -35.51
N GLY A 140 2.04 -13.25 -35.68
CA GLY A 140 1.00 -12.50 -34.99
C GLY A 140 1.50 -11.83 -33.73
N ILE A 141 0.60 -11.59 -32.78
CA ILE A 141 0.95 -11.07 -31.45
C ILE A 141 1.26 -12.27 -30.54
N VAL A 142 2.52 -12.44 -30.20
CA VAL A 142 3.03 -13.64 -29.50
C VAL A 142 3.26 -13.34 -28.03
N PRO A 143 2.67 -14.13 -27.10
CA PRO A 143 2.82 -13.94 -25.68
C PRO A 143 4.22 -14.31 -25.19
N ILE A 144 4.75 -13.50 -24.27
CA ILE A 144 6.00 -13.73 -23.56
C ILE A 144 5.73 -13.96 -22.09
N TYR A 145 5.97 -15.18 -21.63
CA TYR A 145 5.77 -15.58 -20.23
C TYR A 145 7.04 -15.36 -19.40
N ALA A 146 6.87 -15.15 -18.10
CA ALA A 146 7.98 -15.27 -17.16
C ALA A 146 8.46 -16.73 -17.14
N LEU A 147 9.77 -16.97 -17.06
CA LEU A 147 10.34 -18.32 -17.11
C LEU A 147 11.25 -18.56 -15.92
N ALA A 148 11.36 -19.83 -15.52
CA ALA A 148 12.38 -20.35 -14.62
C ALA A 148 13.45 -21.14 -15.39
N ASP A 149 14.58 -21.40 -14.76
CA ASP A 149 15.67 -22.15 -15.38
C ASP A 149 15.26 -23.53 -15.89
N GLY A 150 15.55 -23.77 -17.18
CA GLY A 150 15.23 -25.03 -17.87
C GLY A 150 13.79 -25.13 -18.40
N VAL A 151 13.01 -24.04 -18.35
CA VAL A 151 11.68 -23.95 -18.98
C VAL A 151 11.77 -23.02 -20.20
N SER A 152 11.18 -23.41 -21.33
CA SER A 152 11.16 -22.59 -22.55
C SER A 152 9.78 -21.95 -22.80
N GLN A 153 9.76 -20.83 -23.52
CA GLN A 153 8.51 -20.20 -23.99
C GLN A 153 7.60 -21.20 -24.73
N PHE A 154 8.22 -22.06 -25.54
CA PHE A 154 7.50 -23.08 -26.30
C PHE A 154 6.68 -24.00 -25.42
N VAL A 155 7.22 -24.44 -24.27
CA VAL A 155 6.51 -25.35 -23.34
C VAL A 155 5.24 -24.67 -22.82
N VAL A 156 5.33 -23.41 -22.36
CA VAL A 156 4.16 -22.71 -21.82
C VAL A 156 3.15 -22.41 -22.93
N ARG A 157 3.61 -21.82 -24.06
CA ARG A 157 2.74 -21.48 -25.20
C ARG A 157 2.01 -22.69 -25.75
N SER A 158 2.73 -23.81 -25.97
CA SER A 158 2.12 -25.02 -26.52
C SER A 158 1.13 -25.65 -25.54
N SER A 159 1.41 -25.61 -24.24
CA SER A 159 0.48 -26.12 -23.23
C SER A 159 -0.83 -25.35 -23.20
N VAL A 160 -0.77 -24.02 -23.17
CA VAL A 160 -1.96 -23.16 -23.23
C VAL A 160 -2.70 -23.30 -24.55
N ARG A 161 -1.98 -23.31 -25.70
CA ARG A 161 -2.59 -23.50 -27.02
C ARG A 161 -3.32 -24.83 -27.15
N ASN A 162 -2.73 -25.92 -26.66
CA ASN A 162 -3.31 -27.24 -26.72
C ASN A 162 -4.59 -27.33 -25.87
N TRP A 163 -4.62 -26.65 -24.74
CA TRP A 163 -5.83 -26.59 -23.91
C TRP A 163 -6.96 -25.89 -24.68
N PHE A 164 -6.72 -24.71 -25.27
CA PHE A 164 -7.74 -24.00 -26.06
C PHE A 164 -8.16 -24.76 -27.32
N ALA A 165 -7.25 -25.53 -27.94
CA ALA A 165 -7.57 -26.36 -29.11
C ALA A 165 -8.51 -27.52 -28.84
N ALA A 166 -8.65 -27.94 -27.58
CA ALA A 166 -9.53 -29.03 -27.17
C ALA A 166 -11.00 -28.57 -26.91
N ASN A 167 -11.31 -27.28 -27.15
CA ASN A 167 -12.64 -26.67 -27.01
C ASN A 167 -13.31 -26.93 -25.63
N HIS A 168 -12.55 -26.74 -24.56
CA HIS A 168 -13.09 -26.77 -23.21
C HIS A 168 -13.99 -25.55 -22.96
N GLU A 169 -15.05 -25.73 -22.16
CA GLU A 169 -15.87 -24.62 -21.69
C GLU A 169 -15.29 -24.07 -20.38
N LEU A 170 -15.30 -22.76 -20.22
CA LEU A 170 -15.02 -22.08 -18.95
C LEU A 170 -16.33 -21.61 -18.34
N GLN A 171 -16.52 -21.93 -17.07
CA GLN A 171 -17.66 -21.48 -16.32
C GLN A 171 -17.68 -19.96 -16.19
N GLU A 172 -18.79 -19.32 -16.53
CA GLU A 172 -19.02 -17.90 -16.31
C GLU A 172 -19.11 -17.61 -14.81
N ILE A 173 -18.49 -16.52 -14.36
CA ILE A 173 -18.51 -16.09 -12.96
C ILE A 173 -19.57 -15.02 -12.74
N LEU A 174 -19.65 -14.07 -13.68
CA LEU A 174 -20.58 -12.96 -13.57
C LEU A 174 -22.04 -13.42 -13.77
N PRO A 175 -22.98 -12.85 -13.02
CA PRO A 175 -24.41 -13.01 -13.33
C PRO A 175 -24.71 -12.65 -14.79
N ALA A 176 -25.64 -13.38 -15.42
CA ALA A 176 -25.96 -13.21 -16.85
C ALA A 176 -26.35 -11.75 -17.17
N GLU A 177 -27.19 -11.15 -16.34
CA GLU A 177 -27.65 -9.77 -16.51
C GLU A 177 -26.50 -8.74 -16.43
N VAL A 178 -25.51 -8.94 -15.54
CA VAL A 178 -24.34 -8.07 -15.45
C VAL A 178 -23.47 -8.22 -16.70
N ARG A 179 -23.27 -9.45 -17.17
CA ARG A 179 -22.50 -9.73 -18.38
C ARG A 179 -23.16 -9.12 -19.63
N GLU A 180 -24.49 -9.25 -19.75
CA GLU A 180 -25.27 -8.69 -20.87
C GLU A 180 -25.28 -7.16 -20.87
N ALA A 181 -25.43 -6.54 -19.68
CA ALA A 181 -25.41 -5.08 -19.54
C ALA A 181 -24.08 -4.47 -20.01
N HIS A 182 -22.96 -5.14 -19.78
CA HIS A 182 -21.62 -4.71 -20.22
C HIS A 182 -21.24 -5.26 -21.60
N GLN A 183 -22.07 -6.09 -22.24
CA GLN A 183 -21.79 -6.75 -23.52
C GLN A 183 -20.48 -7.54 -23.50
N TYR A 184 -20.15 -8.17 -22.38
CA TYR A 184 -18.92 -8.95 -22.23
C TYR A 184 -18.95 -10.22 -23.08
N MET A 185 -17.79 -10.55 -23.65
CA MET A 185 -17.59 -11.79 -24.41
C MET A 185 -17.64 -13.01 -23.47
N SER A 186 -17.65 -14.23 -24.05
CA SER A 186 -17.51 -15.43 -23.24
C SER A 186 -16.19 -15.42 -22.45
N ARG A 187 -16.21 -15.96 -21.26
CA ARG A 187 -15.00 -16.06 -20.44
C ARG A 187 -13.90 -16.85 -21.14
N TYR A 188 -14.28 -17.86 -21.93
CA TYR A 188 -13.36 -18.62 -22.75
C TYR A 188 -12.63 -17.71 -23.77
N ASP A 189 -13.36 -16.84 -24.47
CA ASP A 189 -12.76 -15.92 -25.46
C ASP A 189 -11.88 -14.87 -24.78
N ALA A 190 -12.30 -14.35 -23.62
CA ALA A 190 -11.50 -13.41 -22.84
C ALA A 190 -10.14 -14.03 -22.42
N PHE A 191 -10.14 -15.24 -21.86
CA PHE A 191 -8.88 -15.94 -21.53
C PHE A 191 -8.03 -16.24 -22.77
N LYS A 192 -8.66 -16.65 -23.87
CA LYS A 192 -7.96 -16.92 -25.11
C LYS A 192 -7.28 -15.68 -25.68
N LEU A 193 -7.96 -14.54 -25.66
CA LEU A 193 -7.40 -13.24 -26.09
C LEU A 193 -6.31 -12.73 -25.15
N MET A 194 -6.41 -12.98 -23.85
CA MET A 194 -5.32 -12.67 -22.92
C MET A 194 -4.05 -13.47 -23.19
N HIS A 195 -4.15 -14.67 -23.76
CA HIS A 195 -2.98 -15.47 -24.12
C HIS A 195 -2.55 -15.26 -25.58
N PHE A 196 -3.48 -15.14 -26.48
CA PHE A 196 -3.24 -15.07 -27.93
C PHE A 196 -4.10 -13.97 -28.55
N PRO A 197 -3.81 -12.69 -28.29
CA PRO A 197 -4.56 -11.59 -28.87
C PRO A 197 -4.35 -11.51 -30.38
N ASP A 198 -5.40 -11.17 -31.10
CA ASP A 198 -5.38 -10.88 -32.54
C ASP A 198 -5.11 -9.39 -32.83
N SER A 199 -5.47 -8.50 -31.89
CA SER A 199 -5.18 -7.08 -31.93
C SER A 199 -4.99 -6.50 -30.52
N SER A 200 -4.43 -5.29 -30.43
CA SER A 200 -4.26 -4.58 -29.14
C SER A 200 -5.61 -4.21 -28.52
N GLU A 201 -6.57 -3.85 -29.35
CA GLU A 201 -7.92 -3.46 -28.92
C GLU A 201 -8.64 -4.66 -28.26
N ARG A 202 -8.58 -5.83 -28.92
CA ARG A 202 -9.19 -7.05 -28.39
C ARG A 202 -8.52 -7.54 -27.11
N TYR A 203 -7.22 -7.33 -27.01
CA TYR A 203 -6.50 -7.59 -25.74
C TYR A 203 -7.00 -6.70 -24.61
N GLU A 204 -7.15 -5.39 -24.85
CA GLU A 204 -7.64 -4.47 -23.82
C GLU A 204 -9.09 -4.75 -23.41
N GLU A 205 -9.96 -5.13 -24.36
CA GLU A 205 -11.31 -5.59 -24.07
C GLU A 205 -11.32 -6.81 -23.13
N ALA A 206 -10.51 -7.82 -23.44
CA ALA A 206 -10.39 -9.03 -22.65
C ALA A 206 -9.78 -8.74 -21.26
N ARG A 207 -8.74 -7.90 -21.20
CA ARG A 207 -8.12 -7.45 -19.96
C ARG A 207 -9.13 -6.71 -19.05
N HIS A 208 -9.86 -5.76 -19.64
CA HIS A 208 -10.90 -5.00 -18.95
C HIS A 208 -11.95 -5.92 -18.34
N GLN A 209 -12.48 -6.88 -19.13
CA GLN A 209 -13.48 -7.83 -18.64
C GLN A 209 -12.93 -8.70 -17.49
N LEU A 210 -11.74 -9.27 -17.62
CA LEU A 210 -11.17 -10.13 -16.57
C LEU A 210 -10.78 -9.34 -15.31
N ALA A 211 -10.34 -8.09 -15.47
CA ALA A 211 -10.14 -7.18 -14.35
C ALA A 211 -11.47 -6.86 -13.65
N TYR A 212 -12.54 -6.61 -14.41
CA TYR A 212 -13.88 -6.41 -13.86
C TYR A 212 -14.38 -7.64 -13.10
N GLU A 213 -14.20 -8.85 -13.65
CA GLU A 213 -14.57 -10.10 -12.94
C GLU A 213 -13.87 -10.23 -11.59
N GLU A 214 -12.57 -9.94 -11.54
CA GLU A 214 -11.80 -9.99 -10.28
C GLU A 214 -12.33 -8.99 -9.27
N LEU A 215 -12.60 -7.76 -9.70
CA LEU A 215 -13.09 -6.68 -8.85
C LEU A 215 -14.53 -6.88 -8.43
N PHE A 216 -15.40 -7.44 -9.29
CA PHE A 216 -16.77 -7.79 -8.95
C PHE A 216 -16.82 -8.86 -7.85
N VAL A 217 -16.02 -9.93 -7.95
CA VAL A 217 -15.94 -10.96 -6.91
C VAL A 217 -15.43 -10.37 -5.60
N MET A 218 -14.40 -9.53 -5.65
CA MET A 218 -13.88 -8.84 -4.47
C MET A 218 -14.94 -7.96 -3.81
N GLN A 219 -15.65 -7.13 -4.58
CA GLN A 219 -16.70 -6.25 -4.07
C GLN A 219 -17.91 -7.04 -3.54
N SER A 220 -18.24 -8.17 -4.16
CA SER A 220 -19.29 -9.06 -3.66
C SER A 220 -18.95 -9.61 -2.27
N GLY A 221 -17.70 -10.06 -2.08
CA GLY A 221 -17.23 -10.52 -0.77
C GLY A 221 -17.32 -9.42 0.30
N LEU A 222 -16.86 -8.20 -0.02
CA LEU A 222 -16.95 -7.06 0.90
C LEU A 222 -18.40 -6.66 1.21
N ALA A 223 -19.29 -6.69 0.21
CA ALA A 223 -20.72 -6.40 0.41
C ALA A 223 -21.40 -7.42 1.34
N LEU A 224 -21.08 -8.71 1.19
CA LEU A 224 -21.59 -9.78 2.05
C LEU A 224 -21.10 -9.65 3.50
N LEU A 225 -19.81 -9.36 3.70
CA LEU A 225 -19.26 -9.09 5.03
C LEU A 225 -19.96 -7.91 5.70
N ARG A 226 -20.11 -6.80 4.97
CA ARG A 226 -20.80 -5.62 5.46
C ARG A 226 -22.26 -5.90 5.84
N ASN A 227 -22.97 -6.65 4.99
CA ASN A 227 -24.37 -7.01 5.28
C ASN A 227 -24.48 -7.83 6.57
N LYS A 228 -23.55 -8.77 6.80
CA LYS A 228 -23.53 -9.56 8.02
C LYS A 228 -23.31 -8.70 9.26
N GLU A 229 -22.35 -7.78 9.24
CA GLU A 229 -22.08 -6.87 10.33
C GLU A 229 -23.27 -5.93 10.60
N GLN A 230 -23.99 -5.51 9.57
CA GLN A 230 -25.18 -4.67 9.67
C GLN A 230 -26.45 -5.41 10.16
N CYS A 231 -26.44 -6.75 10.20
CA CYS A 231 -27.55 -7.51 10.79
C CYS A 231 -27.60 -7.43 12.33
N HIS A 232 -26.55 -6.96 12.96
CA HIS A 232 -26.51 -6.78 14.41
C HIS A 232 -27.10 -5.42 14.80
N LYS A 233 -27.82 -5.41 15.94
CA LYS A 233 -28.30 -4.16 16.53
C LYS A 233 -27.21 -3.56 17.40
N GLY A 234 -26.84 -2.32 17.12
CA GLY A 234 -25.94 -1.52 17.92
C GLY A 234 -26.64 -0.67 18.96
N PRO A 235 -25.91 0.06 19.79
CA PRO A 235 -26.45 1.00 20.76
C PRO A 235 -27.04 2.22 20.03
N LYS A 236 -28.36 2.31 19.93
CA LYS A 236 -29.03 3.48 19.35
C LYS A 236 -28.91 4.66 20.31
N MET A 237 -28.30 5.74 19.89
CA MET A 237 -28.12 6.94 20.70
C MET A 237 -29.17 7.99 20.35
N GLY A 238 -29.53 8.80 21.35
CA GLY A 238 -30.44 9.94 21.18
C GLY A 238 -29.72 11.14 20.52
N PRO A 239 -30.46 12.28 20.41
CA PRO A 239 -29.87 13.54 19.93
C PRO A 239 -28.68 14.00 20.78
N ASN A 240 -27.90 14.96 20.25
CA ASN A 240 -26.83 15.59 21.03
C ASN A 240 -27.39 16.32 22.26
N GLY A 241 -26.75 16.16 23.40
CA GLY A 241 -27.13 16.77 24.64
C GLY A 241 -26.21 17.91 25.09
N ASP A 242 -26.27 18.25 26.36
CA ASP A 242 -25.59 19.42 26.91
C ASP A 242 -24.08 19.28 27.03
N LEU A 243 -23.55 18.07 27.27
CA LEU A 243 -22.09 17.86 27.40
C LEU A 243 -21.33 18.21 26.14
N MET A 244 -21.85 17.77 24.99
CA MET A 244 -21.26 18.09 23.71
C MET A 244 -21.32 19.60 23.40
N ALA A 245 -22.45 20.26 23.69
CA ALA A 245 -22.62 21.69 23.49
C ALA A 245 -21.65 22.49 24.39
N GLN A 246 -21.57 22.18 25.67
CA GLN A 246 -20.64 22.81 26.63
C GLN A 246 -19.19 22.61 26.22
N CYS A 247 -18.83 21.42 25.72
CA CYS A 247 -17.48 21.16 25.23
C CYS A 247 -17.15 22.07 24.04
N ILE A 248 -18.06 22.20 23.06
CA ILE A 248 -17.84 23.05 21.86
C ILE A 248 -17.68 24.53 22.25
N GLU A 249 -18.49 25.04 23.21
CA GLU A 249 -18.40 26.40 23.70
C GLU A 249 -17.06 26.68 24.42
N ASN A 250 -16.50 25.69 25.09
CA ASN A 250 -15.23 25.79 25.82
C ASN A 250 -13.99 25.59 24.94
N LEU A 251 -14.14 25.21 23.65
CA LEU A 251 -13.00 25.06 22.75
C LEU A 251 -12.35 26.46 22.49
N PRO A 252 -11.00 26.54 22.50
CA PRO A 252 -10.29 27.81 22.22
C PRO A 252 -10.29 28.19 20.71
N PHE A 253 -11.04 27.46 19.89
CA PHE A 253 -11.14 27.64 18.45
C PHE A 253 -12.51 27.19 17.92
N PHE A 254 -12.88 27.64 16.72
CA PHE A 254 -14.07 27.17 16.04
C PHE A 254 -13.80 25.91 15.22
N LEU A 255 -14.78 25.02 15.16
CA LEU A 255 -14.70 23.83 14.29
C LEU A 255 -14.72 24.25 12.82
N THR A 256 -13.89 23.60 12.01
CA THR A 256 -13.90 23.79 10.55
C THR A 256 -15.16 23.17 9.93
N GLY A 257 -15.49 23.58 8.69
CA GLY A 257 -16.65 23.05 7.97
C GLY A 257 -16.56 21.52 7.77
N ASP A 258 -15.34 20.99 7.51
CA ASP A 258 -15.14 19.56 7.38
C ASP A 258 -15.31 18.80 8.70
N GLN A 259 -14.85 19.37 9.82
CA GLN A 259 -15.05 18.78 11.16
C GLN A 259 -16.54 18.73 11.51
N GLN A 260 -17.30 19.77 11.21
CA GLN A 260 -18.75 19.82 11.43
C GLN A 260 -19.47 18.77 10.58
N ARG A 261 -19.11 18.64 9.29
CA ARG A 261 -19.66 17.59 8.41
C ARG A 261 -19.34 16.19 8.90
N ALA A 262 -18.10 15.94 9.34
CA ALA A 262 -17.70 14.66 9.90
C ALA A 262 -18.48 14.31 11.18
N LEU A 263 -18.71 15.28 12.06
CA LEU A 263 -19.54 15.10 13.25
C LEU A 263 -21.00 14.81 12.90
N GLU A 264 -21.55 15.47 11.89
CA GLU A 264 -22.92 15.21 11.42
C GLU A 264 -23.06 13.81 10.84
N ASP A 265 -22.09 13.37 10.03
CA ASP A 265 -22.05 12.00 9.52
C ASP A 265 -22.01 10.97 10.65
N ILE A 266 -21.17 11.18 11.66
CA ILE A 266 -21.04 10.33 12.85
C ILE A 266 -22.34 10.34 13.67
N ARG A 267 -22.97 11.52 13.84
CA ARG A 267 -24.24 11.67 14.54
C ARG A 267 -25.32 10.81 13.91
N ILE A 268 -25.48 10.90 12.59
CA ILE A 268 -26.46 10.13 11.83
C ILE A 268 -26.25 8.63 12.04
N ASP A 269 -25.02 8.16 11.94
CA ASP A 269 -24.70 6.74 12.13
C ASP A 269 -24.95 6.27 13.58
N MET A 270 -24.62 7.08 14.60
CA MET A 270 -24.82 6.71 16.02
C MET A 270 -26.29 6.75 16.43
N GLU A 271 -27.13 7.49 15.74
CA GLU A 271 -28.59 7.56 15.97
C GLU A 271 -29.35 6.44 15.22
N ASP A 272 -28.70 5.69 14.33
CA ASP A 272 -29.28 4.50 13.71
C ASP A 272 -29.23 3.29 14.67
N GLU A 273 -30.07 2.30 14.41
CA GLU A 273 -30.06 1.01 15.14
C GLU A 273 -28.89 0.10 14.75
N ARG A 274 -28.18 0.43 13.68
CA ARG A 274 -27.03 -0.31 13.18
C ARG A 274 -25.74 0.19 13.81
N PRO A 275 -24.78 -0.70 14.14
CA PRO A 275 -23.50 -0.26 14.67
C PRO A 275 -22.75 0.54 13.61
N MET A 276 -22.31 1.75 13.93
CA MET A 276 -21.46 2.56 13.07
C MET A 276 -20.13 1.86 12.82
N GLN A 277 -19.72 1.79 11.57
CA GLN A 277 -18.38 1.39 11.13
C GLN A 277 -17.84 2.51 10.23
N ARG A 278 -17.07 3.46 10.79
CA ARG A 278 -16.66 4.67 10.05
C ARG A 278 -15.17 4.94 10.15
N LEU A 279 -14.58 5.32 9.02
CA LEU A 279 -13.21 5.81 8.92
C LEU A 279 -13.22 7.35 8.88
N LEU A 280 -12.59 7.98 9.86
CA LEU A 280 -12.30 9.41 9.90
C LEU A 280 -10.88 9.64 9.39
N GLN A 281 -10.78 10.19 8.20
CA GLN A 281 -9.52 10.44 7.53
C GLN A 281 -9.23 11.94 7.45
N GLY A 282 -8.01 12.32 7.74
CA GLY A 282 -7.57 13.71 7.61
C GLY A 282 -6.07 13.81 7.85
N ASP A 283 -5.48 14.88 7.37
CA ASP A 283 -4.05 15.10 7.50
C ASP A 283 -3.61 15.27 8.97
N VAL A 284 -2.30 15.22 9.20
CA VAL A 284 -1.72 15.44 10.54
C VAL A 284 -2.08 16.86 11.02
N GLY A 285 -2.76 16.94 12.17
CA GLY A 285 -3.18 18.22 12.73
C GLY A 285 -4.47 18.80 12.13
N SER A 286 -5.25 18.05 11.37
CA SER A 286 -6.59 18.45 10.89
C SER A 286 -7.68 18.47 11.98
N GLY A 287 -7.34 18.04 13.21
CA GLY A 287 -8.27 18.04 14.34
C GLY A 287 -9.14 16.79 14.48
N LYS A 288 -8.72 15.63 13.98
CA LYS A 288 -9.41 14.34 14.15
C LYS A 288 -9.71 14.04 15.63
N THR A 289 -8.76 14.33 16.52
CA THR A 289 -8.93 14.08 17.97
C THR A 289 -10.09 14.86 18.56
N VAL A 290 -10.35 16.09 18.10
CA VAL A 290 -11.51 16.89 18.56
C VAL A 290 -12.83 16.23 18.14
N VAL A 291 -12.92 15.79 16.89
CA VAL A 291 -14.09 15.05 16.38
C VAL A 291 -14.30 13.77 17.19
N ALA A 292 -13.22 13.03 17.46
CA ALA A 292 -13.25 11.84 18.30
C ALA A 292 -13.75 12.13 19.72
N THR A 293 -13.25 13.20 20.36
CA THR A 293 -13.66 13.61 21.70
C THR A 293 -15.15 13.94 21.75
N LEU A 294 -15.64 14.73 20.80
CA LEU A 294 -17.06 15.10 20.72
C LEU A 294 -17.96 13.86 20.47
N SER A 295 -17.48 12.90 19.69
CA SER A 295 -18.19 11.63 19.48
C SER A 295 -18.24 10.78 20.77
N LEU A 296 -17.14 10.75 21.56
CA LEU A 296 -17.12 10.07 22.86
C LEU A 296 -18.09 10.74 23.85
N LEU A 297 -18.15 12.07 23.88
CA LEU A 297 -19.10 12.80 24.73
C LEU A 297 -20.55 12.48 24.35
N LYS A 298 -20.87 12.35 23.05
CA LYS A 298 -22.19 11.91 22.61
C LYS A 298 -22.55 10.53 23.16
N ALA A 299 -21.60 9.58 23.16
CA ALA A 299 -21.84 8.26 23.75
C ALA A 299 -22.08 8.35 25.25
N ILE A 300 -21.31 9.17 25.98
CA ILE A 300 -21.40 9.34 27.44
C ILE A 300 -22.73 10.00 27.81
N GLU A 301 -23.18 11.04 27.11
CA GLU A 301 -24.48 11.67 27.32
C GLU A 301 -25.65 10.70 27.21
N ASN A 302 -25.49 9.65 26.39
CA ASN A 302 -26.50 8.62 26.20
C ASN A 302 -26.34 7.42 27.17
N GLY A 303 -25.51 7.54 28.20
CA GLY A 303 -25.34 6.52 29.25
C GLY A 303 -24.43 5.36 28.85
N TYR A 304 -23.61 5.53 27.81
CA TYR A 304 -22.63 4.56 27.36
C TYR A 304 -21.21 4.95 27.81
N GLN A 305 -20.34 3.96 27.86
CA GLN A 305 -18.91 4.17 28.03
C GLN A 305 -18.21 4.30 26.67
N GLY A 306 -17.12 5.07 26.62
CA GLY A 306 -16.29 5.25 25.45
C GLY A 306 -14.86 4.74 25.66
N ALA A 307 -14.29 4.11 24.63
CA ALA A 307 -12.90 3.66 24.64
C ALA A 307 -12.11 4.26 23.46
N LEU A 308 -10.91 4.81 23.73
CA LEU A 308 -9.97 5.28 22.71
C LEU A 308 -8.69 4.47 22.80
N MET A 309 -8.36 3.77 21.70
CA MET A 309 -7.17 2.95 21.59
C MET A 309 -6.11 3.63 20.72
N ALA A 310 -4.91 3.80 21.28
CA ALA A 310 -3.74 4.34 20.59
C ALA A 310 -2.63 3.28 20.44
N PRO A 311 -1.79 3.34 19.40
CA PRO A 311 -0.79 2.32 19.13
C PRO A 311 0.40 2.31 20.10
N THR A 312 0.68 3.41 20.79
CA THR A 312 1.79 3.56 21.73
C THR A 312 1.35 4.22 23.02
N GLU A 313 2.11 3.98 24.11
CA GLU A 313 1.85 4.58 25.42
C GLU A 313 1.95 6.10 25.40
N ILE A 314 2.93 6.64 24.65
CA ILE A 314 3.12 8.09 24.50
C ILE A 314 1.88 8.74 23.85
N LEU A 315 1.37 8.13 22.76
CA LEU A 315 0.15 8.64 22.11
C LEU A 315 -1.07 8.55 23.02
N ALA A 316 -1.21 7.43 23.74
CA ALA A 316 -2.29 7.27 24.71
C ALA A 316 -2.23 8.34 25.81
N ALA A 317 -1.04 8.63 26.34
CA ALA A 317 -0.83 9.68 27.33
C ALA A 317 -1.16 11.07 26.77
N GLN A 318 -0.73 11.39 25.54
CA GLN A 318 -1.06 12.67 24.88
C GLN A 318 -2.57 12.83 24.64
N HIS A 319 -3.25 11.77 24.20
CA HIS A 319 -4.71 11.80 24.06
C HIS A 319 -5.38 12.00 25.42
N TYR A 320 -4.89 11.32 26.45
CA TYR A 320 -5.40 11.46 27.80
C TYR A 320 -5.27 12.88 28.32
N GLU A 321 -4.09 13.49 28.25
CA GLU A 321 -3.85 14.87 28.67
C GLU A 321 -4.72 15.86 27.90
N GLY A 322 -4.72 15.78 26.57
CA GLY A 322 -5.47 16.71 25.71
C GLY A 322 -6.98 16.58 25.89
N ILE A 323 -7.51 15.36 25.98
CA ILE A 323 -8.96 15.13 26.17
C ILE A 323 -9.38 15.54 27.58
N THR A 324 -8.59 15.21 28.62
CA THR A 324 -8.87 15.59 30.00
C THR A 324 -8.90 17.11 30.17
N GLU A 325 -8.01 17.84 29.47
CA GLU A 325 -8.04 19.31 29.51
C GLU A 325 -9.30 19.88 28.88
N VAL A 326 -9.70 19.40 27.73
CA VAL A 326 -10.93 19.83 27.04
C VAL A 326 -12.18 19.48 27.83
N CYS A 327 -12.17 18.35 28.53
CA CYS A 327 -13.31 17.85 29.31
C CYS A 327 -13.30 18.24 30.81
N ARG A 328 -12.35 19.07 31.28
CA ARG A 328 -12.06 19.34 32.71
C ARG A 328 -13.27 19.70 33.53
N ASN A 329 -14.25 20.41 32.98
CA ASN A 329 -15.40 20.94 33.73
C ASN A 329 -16.72 20.20 33.42
N LEU A 330 -16.64 19.04 32.72
CA LEU A 330 -17.85 18.33 32.27
C LEU A 330 -18.33 17.24 33.24
N GLY A 331 -17.64 17.04 34.39
CA GLY A 331 -18.02 16.05 35.38
C GLY A 331 -17.91 14.59 34.95
N ILE A 332 -17.09 14.30 33.94
CA ILE A 332 -16.82 12.94 33.43
C ILE A 332 -15.51 12.38 33.97
N THR A 333 -15.49 11.07 34.24
CA THR A 333 -14.31 10.36 34.71
C THR A 333 -13.57 9.75 33.51
N ILE A 334 -12.32 10.18 33.32
CA ILE A 334 -11.43 9.71 32.24
C ILE A 334 -10.22 9.03 32.86
N GLU A 335 -9.85 7.85 32.40
CA GLU A 335 -8.70 7.09 32.89
C GLU A 335 -7.78 6.64 31.79
N LEU A 336 -6.50 6.40 32.14
CA LEU A 336 -5.46 5.93 31.23
C LEU A 336 -5.03 4.51 31.59
N LEU A 337 -5.09 3.58 30.63
CA LEU A 337 -4.66 2.19 30.81
C LEU A 337 -3.60 1.81 29.78
N THR A 338 -2.38 1.61 30.25
CA THR A 338 -1.22 1.22 29.42
C THR A 338 -0.52 -0.02 29.97
N GLY A 339 0.52 -0.48 29.29
CA GLY A 339 1.37 -1.57 29.78
C GLY A 339 2.08 -1.22 31.09
N SER A 340 2.49 0.04 31.24
CA SER A 340 3.22 0.58 32.41
C SER A 340 2.32 0.88 33.63
N THR A 341 0.99 0.84 33.48
CA THR A 341 0.05 1.04 34.60
C THR A 341 0.29 -0.01 35.70
N THR A 342 0.40 0.42 36.96
CA THR A 342 0.69 -0.48 38.08
C THR A 342 -0.48 -1.47 38.34
N LYS A 343 -0.18 -2.62 38.95
CA LYS A 343 -1.20 -3.66 39.18
C LYS A 343 -2.38 -3.13 39.99
N LYS A 344 -2.10 -2.33 41.03
CA LYS A 344 -3.13 -1.74 41.91
C LYS A 344 -4.04 -0.75 41.15
N GLU A 345 -3.45 0.04 40.27
CA GLU A 345 -4.21 0.97 39.43
C GLU A 345 -5.03 0.21 38.38
N LYS A 346 -4.49 -0.85 37.79
CA LYS A 346 -5.23 -1.72 36.87
C LYS A 346 -6.46 -2.31 37.51
N GLU A 347 -6.34 -2.84 38.71
CA GLU A 347 -7.48 -3.39 39.50
C GLU A 347 -8.55 -2.32 39.72
N ARG A 348 -8.18 -1.11 40.19
CA ARG A 348 -9.09 0.01 40.34
C ARG A 348 -9.79 0.42 39.04
N ILE A 349 -9.04 0.49 37.94
CA ILE A 349 -9.60 0.84 36.62
C ILE A 349 -10.56 -0.26 36.15
N TYR A 350 -10.23 -1.53 36.33
CA TYR A 350 -11.10 -2.64 35.94
C TYR A 350 -12.42 -2.64 36.72
N GLU A 351 -12.39 -2.36 38.05
CA GLU A 351 -13.58 -2.21 38.86
C GLU A 351 -14.43 -1.04 38.38
N GLY A 352 -13.82 0.14 38.15
CA GLY A 352 -14.55 1.33 37.70
C GLY A 352 -15.11 1.23 36.27
N LEU A 353 -14.52 0.42 35.40
CA LEU A 353 -15.09 0.11 34.08
C LEU A 353 -16.28 -0.84 34.21
N ALA A 354 -16.19 -1.83 35.10
CA ALA A 354 -17.23 -2.84 35.28
C ALA A 354 -18.48 -2.28 36.05
N ASP A 355 -18.31 -1.32 36.93
CA ASP A 355 -19.42 -0.67 37.66
C ASP A 355 -19.98 0.58 36.97
N GLY A 356 -19.30 1.06 35.88
CA GLY A 356 -19.71 2.21 35.10
C GLY A 356 -19.30 3.58 35.69
N SER A 357 -18.50 3.63 36.76
CA SER A 357 -18.00 4.89 37.35
C SER A 357 -16.95 5.60 36.47
N ILE A 358 -16.28 4.85 35.57
CA ILE A 358 -15.40 5.39 34.53
C ILE A 358 -16.20 5.54 33.24
N ASN A 359 -16.33 6.78 32.77
CA ASN A 359 -17.07 7.10 31.54
C ASN A 359 -16.23 6.90 30.27
N MET A 360 -14.95 7.22 30.33
CA MET A 360 -14.04 7.15 29.20
C MET A 360 -12.71 6.50 29.60
N ILE A 361 -12.25 5.58 28.78
CA ILE A 361 -10.93 4.96 28.93
C ILE A 361 -10.07 5.22 27.71
N ILE A 362 -8.84 5.64 27.92
CA ILE A 362 -7.84 5.82 26.87
C ILE A 362 -6.70 4.84 27.15
N GLY A 363 -6.19 4.17 26.13
CA GLY A 363 -5.11 3.23 26.39
C GLY A 363 -4.52 2.62 25.12
N THR A 364 -3.67 1.62 25.34
CA THR A 364 -3.04 0.84 24.29
C THR A 364 -3.73 -0.52 24.10
N HIS A 365 -3.04 -1.51 23.55
CA HIS A 365 -3.51 -2.91 23.50
C HIS A 365 -3.88 -3.49 24.86
N ALA A 366 -3.55 -2.83 25.97
CA ALA A 366 -3.99 -3.22 27.30
C ALA A 366 -5.53 -3.24 27.43
N LEU A 367 -6.26 -2.43 26.65
CA LEU A 367 -7.71 -2.40 26.61
C LEU A 367 -8.36 -3.69 26.08
N ILE A 368 -7.60 -4.49 25.31
CA ILE A 368 -8.09 -5.74 24.70
C ILE A 368 -7.91 -6.95 25.63
N GLN A 369 -7.15 -6.82 26.73
CA GLN A 369 -6.85 -7.92 27.64
C GLN A 369 -8.12 -8.48 28.30
N GLU A 370 -8.12 -9.77 28.61
CA GLU A 370 -9.30 -10.51 29.12
C GLU A 370 -9.88 -9.91 30.42
N GLY A 371 -9.06 -9.29 31.25
CA GLY A 371 -9.50 -8.68 32.53
C GLY A 371 -10.29 -7.37 32.39
N VAL A 372 -10.33 -6.74 31.22
CA VAL A 372 -11.06 -5.49 31.00
C VAL A 372 -12.52 -5.81 30.65
N ASN A 373 -13.46 -5.47 31.51
CA ASN A 373 -14.90 -5.60 31.28
C ASN A 373 -15.56 -4.23 31.40
N PHE A 374 -16.44 -3.92 30.46
CA PHE A 374 -17.21 -2.67 30.45
C PHE A 374 -18.62 -2.92 30.99
N HIS A 375 -19.16 -1.95 31.67
CA HIS A 375 -20.56 -1.96 32.08
C HIS A 375 -21.48 -1.79 30.87
N ASN A 376 -21.19 -0.81 30.00
CA ASN A 376 -22.00 -0.49 28.83
C ASN A 376 -21.17 0.23 27.74
N LEU A 377 -20.30 -0.50 27.03
CA LEU A 377 -19.45 0.07 25.97
C LEU A 377 -20.27 0.43 24.73
N GLY A 378 -20.38 1.72 24.39
CA GLY A 378 -21.15 2.21 23.24
C GLY A 378 -20.31 2.66 22.06
N LEU A 379 -19.11 3.22 22.30
CA LEU A 379 -18.24 3.73 21.23
C LEU A 379 -16.77 3.30 21.44
N VAL A 380 -16.19 2.77 20.40
CA VAL A 380 -14.76 2.44 20.33
C VAL A 380 -14.10 3.32 19.26
N ILE A 381 -13.04 4.03 19.63
CA ILE A 381 -12.21 4.79 18.73
C ILE A 381 -10.84 4.13 18.62
N ILE A 382 -10.35 3.94 17.39
CA ILE A 382 -9.05 3.34 17.10
C ILE A 382 -8.21 4.35 16.31
N ASP A 383 -7.11 4.81 16.91
CA ASP A 383 -6.18 5.71 16.23
C ASP A 383 -5.08 4.94 15.50
N GLU A 384 -4.70 5.41 14.30
CA GLU A 384 -3.64 4.83 13.44
C GLU A 384 -3.83 3.33 13.14
N GLN A 385 -4.95 3.00 12.51
CA GLN A 385 -5.41 1.62 12.23
C GLN A 385 -4.35 0.68 11.65
N HIS A 386 -3.46 1.18 10.77
CA HIS A 386 -2.47 0.34 10.07
C HIS A 386 -1.49 -0.39 11.00
N ARG A 387 -1.49 -0.06 12.30
CA ARG A 387 -0.68 -0.70 13.35
C ARG A 387 -1.44 -1.76 14.15
N PHE A 388 -2.73 -1.95 13.88
CA PHE A 388 -3.57 -2.94 14.57
C PHE A 388 -4.06 -4.03 13.62
N GLY A 389 -3.91 -5.30 14.02
CA GLY A 389 -4.43 -6.44 13.28
C GLY A 389 -5.96 -6.55 13.32
N VAL A 390 -6.54 -7.23 12.33
CA VAL A 390 -8.00 -7.48 12.23
C VAL A 390 -8.53 -8.18 13.51
N GLU A 391 -7.77 -9.13 14.06
CA GLU A 391 -8.14 -9.84 15.31
C GLU A 391 -8.25 -8.93 16.53
N GLN A 392 -7.41 -7.91 16.64
CA GLN A 392 -7.43 -6.98 17.78
C GLN A 392 -8.68 -6.11 17.76
N ARG A 393 -9.12 -5.69 16.58
CA ARG A 393 -10.38 -4.94 16.39
C ARG A 393 -11.58 -5.81 16.79
N ALA A 394 -11.64 -7.02 16.29
CA ALA A 394 -12.72 -7.95 16.60
C ALA A 394 -12.83 -8.23 18.10
N ARG A 395 -11.71 -8.40 18.80
CA ARG A 395 -11.70 -8.60 20.27
C ARG A 395 -12.24 -7.39 21.04
N LEU A 396 -11.95 -6.15 20.58
CA LEU A 396 -12.46 -4.96 21.25
C LEU A 396 -13.97 -4.78 21.01
N GLN A 397 -14.45 -5.11 19.82
CA GLN A 397 -15.89 -5.12 19.50
C GLN A 397 -16.65 -6.15 20.35
N GLN A 398 -16.06 -7.30 20.65
CA GLN A 398 -16.67 -8.33 21.50
C GLN A 398 -16.78 -7.96 22.98
N LYS A 399 -16.14 -6.85 23.42
CA LYS A 399 -16.24 -6.36 24.81
C LYS A 399 -17.52 -5.55 25.10
N GLY A 400 -18.32 -5.27 24.08
CA GLY A 400 -19.63 -4.63 24.20
C GLY A 400 -20.68 -5.38 23.37
N THR A 401 -21.91 -4.92 23.43
CA THR A 401 -22.99 -5.45 22.57
C THR A 401 -22.96 -4.70 21.24
N TYR A 402 -22.02 -5.06 20.35
CA TYR A 402 -21.80 -4.42 19.04
C TYR A 402 -21.65 -2.89 19.12
N PRO A 403 -20.63 -2.37 19.80
CA PRO A 403 -20.42 -0.93 19.94
C PRO A 403 -20.17 -0.28 18.57
N HIS A 404 -20.47 1.02 18.47
CA HIS A 404 -20.02 1.83 17.32
C HIS A 404 -18.50 1.86 17.26
N VAL A 405 -17.94 1.86 16.04
CA VAL A 405 -16.50 1.91 15.81
C VAL A 405 -16.15 3.08 14.91
N LEU A 406 -15.30 3.95 15.41
CA LEU A 406 -14.68 5.05 14.67
C LEU A 406 -13.19 4.79 14.54
N ILE A 407 -12.72 4.67 13.32
CA ILE A 407 -11.30 4.47 13.02
C ILE A 407 -10.72 5.79 12.54
N MET A 408 -9.57 6.18 13.08
CA MET A 408 -8.87 7.38 12.66
C MET A 408 -7.57 7.03 11.96
N THR A 409 -7.22 7.78 10.91
CA THR A 409 -5.91 7.69 10.27
C THR A 409 -5.39 9.06 9.86
N ALA A 410 -4.09 9.29 10.10
CA ALA A 410 -3.38 10.46 9.59
C ALA A 410 -2.67 10.18 8.26
N THR A 411 -2.66 8.93 7.78
CA THR A 411 -2.22 8.63 6.43
C THR A 411 -3.34 8.97 5.48
N PRO A 412 -3.17 9.95 4.58
CA PRO A 412 -4.10 10.14 3.50
C PRO A 412 -4.05 8.89 2.60
N ILE A 413 -5.14 8.11 2.64
CA ILE A 413 -5.32 7.01 1.71
C ILE A 413 -6.16 7.59 0.57
N PRO A 414 -5.77 7.44 -0.69
CA PRO A 414 -6.58 7.91 -1.81
C PRO A 414 -8.03 7.44 -1.64
N ARG A 415 -8.99 8.35 -1.86
CA ARG A 415 -10.43 8.06 -1.69
C ARG A 415 -10.84 6.79 -2.41
N THR A 416 -10.25 6.58 -3.54
CA THR A 416 -10.44 5.45 -4.42
C THR A 416 -9.96 4.14 -3.79
N MET A 417 -8.83 4.18 -3.09
CA MET A 417 -8.29 3.03 -2.40
C MET A 417 -9.06 2.74 -1.10
N THR A 418 -9.57 3.76 -0.44
CA THR A 418 -10.44 3.61 0.74
C THR A 418 -11.73 2.86 0.38
N LEU A 419 -12.33 3.18 -0.77
CA LEU A 419 -13.53 2.50 -1.27
C LEU A 419 -13.28 1.05 -1.67
N SER A 420 -12.04 0.69 -2.01
CA SER A 420 -11.68 -0.65 -2.48
C SER A 420 -11.19 -1.57 -1.37
N VAL A 421 -10.43 -1.03 -0.42
CA VAL A 421 -9.76 -1.80 0.65
C VAL A 421 -10.60 -1.83 1.92
N TYR A 422 -11.30 -0.74 2.21
CA TYR A 422 -12.15 -0.55 3.39
C TYR A 422 -13.63 -0.43 2.98
N GLY A 423 -14.05 -1.22 2.00
CA GLY A 423 -15.41 -1.17 1.45
C GLY A 423 -16.53 -1.42 2.46
N ASP A 424 -16.19 -1.93 3.64
CA ASP A 424 -17.02 -2.11 4.81
C ASP A 424 -17.22 -0.83 5.63
N LEU A 425 -16.32 0.17 5.52
CA LEU A 425 -16.37 1.40 6.32
C LEU A 425 -17.05 2.55 5.56
N ALA A 426 -17.91 3.31 6.24
CA ALA A 426 -18.29 4.65 5.84
C ALA A 426 -17.09 5.60 6.03
N VAL A 427 -16.96 6.63 5.19
CA VAL A 427 -15.78 7.51 5.21
C VAL A 427 -16.18 8.96 5.40
N SER A 428 -15.57 9.62 6.40
CA SER A 428 -15.61 11.07 6.57
C SER A 428 -14.22 11.66 6.40
N LEU A 429 -14.09 12.72 5.60
CA LEU A 429 -12.82 13.37 5.25
C LEU A 429 -12.72 14.73 5.90
N ILE A 430 -11.58 15.03 6.53
CA ILE A 430 -11.23 16.36 7.03
C ILE A 430 -10.03 16.85 6.19
N LYS A 431 -10.31 17.69 5.21
CA LYS A 431 -9.30 18.33 4.33
C LYS A 431 -8.89 19.70 4.85
N GLU A 432 -9.82 20.42 5.47
CA GLU A 432 -9.59 21.75 6.00
C GLU A 432 -8.65 21.69 7.21
N MET A 433 -7.64 22.57 7.20
CA MET A 433 -6.77 22.76 8.36
C MET A 433 -7.35 23.78 9.31
N PRO A 434 -7.17 23.61 10.65
CA PRO A 434 -7.60 24.61 11.62
C PRO A 434 -6.97 25.98 11.33
N PRO A 435 -7.72 27.08 11.57
CA PRO A 435 -7.22 28.44 11.32
C PRO A 435 -6.01 28.77 12.21
N GLY A 436 -5.08 29.58 11.66
CA GLY A 436 -3.86 30.00 12.38
C GLY A 436 -2.62 29.15 12.15
N ARG A 437 -2.73 27.98 11.51
CA ARG A 437 -1.58 27.14 11.15
C ARG A 437 -0.86 27.72 9.94
N LYS A 438 0.47 27.91 10.07
CA LYS A 438 1.32 28.37 8.96
C LYS A 438 1.75 27.18 8.10
N PRO A 439 1.70 27.30 6.76
CA PRO A 439 2.21 26.27 5.86
C PRO A 439 3.69 25.98 6.13
N VAL A 440 4.07 24.69 6.12
CA VAL A 440 5.49 24.29 6.28
C VAL A 440 6.21 24.50 4.95
N LYS A 441 7.27 25.33 4.95
CA LYS A 441 8.08 25.53 3.74
C LYS A 441 8.98 24.33 3.51
N THR A 442 8.83 23.67 2.36
CA THR A 442 9.61 22.49 2.01
C THR A 442 10.68 22.84 0.98
N TYR A 443 11.90 22.32 1.16
CA TYR A 443 13.03 22.54 0.26
C TYR A 443 13.77 21.22 0.03
N ALA A 444 14.06 20.89 -1.22
CA ALA A 444 14.93 19.79 -1.61
C ALA A 444 16.34 20.34 -1.90
N VAL A 445 17.34 19.79 -1.25
CA VAL A 445 18.75 20.23 -1.36
C VAL A 445 19.68 19.02 -1.45
N ASP A 446 20.87 19.22 -1.99
CA ASP A 446 21.92 18.20 -2.00
C ASP A 446 22.87 18.34 -0.78
N SER A 447 23.78 17.36 -0.61
CA SER A 447 24.73 17.30 0.50
C SER A 447 25.71 18.50 0.56
N SER A 448 25.86 19.29 -0.49
CA SER A 448 26.72 20.50 -0.49
C SER A 448 26.19 21.60 0.44
N TYR A 449 24.90 21.52 0.81
CA TYR A 449 24.26 22.48 1.71
C TYR A 449 24.48 22.19 3.21
N LYS A 450 25.13 21.10 3.60
CA LYS A 450 25.27 20.65 5.01
C LYS A 450 25.77 21.75 5.96
N GLU A 451 26.77 22.51 5.58
CA GLU A 451 27.31 23.57 6.43
C GLU A 451 26.29 24.73 6.60
N ARG A 452 25.59 25.10 5.53
CA ARG A 452 24.51 26.12 5.57
C ARG A 452 23.35 25.65 6.45
N LEU A 453 23.02 24.36 6.41
CA LEU A 453 21.96 23.77 7.24
C LEU A 453 22.35 23.82 8.71
N ARG A 454 23.58 23.46 9.09
CA ARG A 454 24.06 23.55 10.47
C ARG A 454 23.97 24.99 11.01
N ASN A 455 24.39 25.97 10.22
CA ASN A 455 24.26 27.37 10.57
C ASN A 455 22.79 27.78 10.75
N PHE A 456 21.90 27.27 9.90
CA PHE A 456 20.47 27.52 10.01
C PHE A 456 19.86 26.89 11.27
N PHE A 457 20.23 25.65 11.59
CA PHE A 457 19.83 24.99 12.84
C PHE A 457 20.29 25.80 14.05
N GLY A 458 21.55 26.24 14.07
CA GLY A 458 22.10 27.08 15.15
C GLY A 458 21.32 28.37 15.34
N LYS A 459 20.89 29.03 14.25
CA LYS A 459 20.08 30.25 14.32
C LYS A 459 18.71 29.98 14.94
N GLU A 460 18.01 28.94 14.50
CA GLU A 460 16.70 28.59 15.04
C GLU A 460 16.79 28.16 16.53
N MET A 461 17.81 27.39 16.89
CA MET A 461 18.04 27.02 18.29
C MET A 461 18.42 28.22 19.17
N ALA A 462 19.12 29.23 18.65
CA ALA A 462 19.40 30.46 19.35
C ALA A 462 18.13 31.28 19.66
N GLU A 463 17.08 31.12 18.84
CA GLU A 463 15.76 31.68 19.09
C GLU A 463 14.88 30.78 20.00
N GLY A 464 15.49 29.75 20.63
CA GLY A 464 14.83 28.83 21.55
C GLY A 464 13.99 27.73 20.88
N ARG A 465 14.16 27.50 19.57
CA ARG A 465 13.39 26.49 18.82
C ARG A 465 14.10 25.16 18.77
N GLN A 466 13.39 24.11 18.35
CA GLN A 466 13.91 22.75 18.30
C GLN A 466 13.95 22.20 16.88
N VAL A 467 14.89 21.28 16.66
CA VAL A 467 15.21 20.72 15.34
C VAL A 467 15.12 19.19 15.38
N TYR A 468 14.42 18.59 14.41
CA TYR A 468 14.49 17.17 14.09
C TYR A 468 15.45 16.92 12.92
N VAL A 469 16.28 15.89 13.05
CA VAL A 469 17.09 15.34 11.96
C VAL A 469 16.79 13.84 11.85
N VAL A 470 16.25 13.41 10.72
CA VAL A 470 15.80 12.04 10.50
C VAL A 470 16.69 11.36 9.46
N CYS A 471 17.20 10.17 9.82
CA CYS A 471 17.96 9.29 8.94
C CYS A 471 17.11 8.11 8.43
N PRO A 472 17.30 7.64 7.20
CA PRO A 472 16.57 6.48 6.67
C PRO A 472 17.02 5.18 7.35
N LEU A 473 16.12 4.19 7.44
CA LEU A 473 16.42 2.79 7.74
C LEU A 473 16.25 1.97 6.45
N VAL A 474 17.26 1.18 6.09
CA VAL A 474 17.18 0.24 4.95
C VAL A 474 17.11 -1.18 5.50
N GLU A 475 16.05 -1.91 5.15
CA GLU A 475 15.76 -3.26 5.66
C GLU A 475 16.88 -4.28 5.43
N GLU A 476 17.69 -4.11 4.38
CA GLU A 476 18.81 -5.03 4.05
C GLU A 476 20.10 -4.77 4.84
N SER A 477 20.22 -3.65 5.57
CA SER A 477 21.44 -3.26 6.29
C SER A 477 21.21 -2.49 7.60
N GLU A 478 20.26 -2.91 8.43
CA GLU A 478 19.94 -2.28 9.73
C GLU A 478 21.16 -1.88 10.59
N LYS A 479 22.29 -2.59 10.45
CA LYS A 479 23.53 -2.26 11.17
C LYS A 479 24.24 -1.03 10.60
N LEU A 480 24.23 -0.85 9.27
CA LEU A 480 24.91 0.26 8.60
C LEU A 480 24.11 1.56 8.79
N ASP A 481 22.78 1.48 8.78
CA ASP A 481 21.94 2.66 8.95
C ASP A 481 21.92 3.19 10.38
N LEU A 482 22.01 2.29 11.35
CA LEU A 482 22.20 2.66 12.75
C LEU A 482 23.53 3.39 12.94
N GLN A 483 24.61 2.86 12.35
CA GLN A 483 25.92 3.52 12.35
C GLN A 483 25.85 4.92 11.73
N ALA A 484 25.14 5.10 10.61
CA ALA A 484 25.01 6.41 9.98
C ALA A 484 24.27 7.42 10.87
N ALA A 485 23.21 6.99 11.59
CA ALA A 485 22.52 7.85 12.55
C ALA A 485 23.38 8.18 13.77
N GLU A 486 24.15 7.22 14.28
CA GLU A 486 25.10 7.43 15.39
C GLU A 486 26.26 8.35 14.97
N GLU A 487 26.80 8.17 13.76
CA GLU A 487 27.87 9.03 13.22
C GLU A 487 27.37 10.49 13.06
N LEU A 488 26.18 10.67 12.49
CA LEU A 488 25.57 12.00 12.34
C LEU A 488 25.26 12.64 13.71
N TYR A 489 24.79 11.85 14.68
CA TYR A 489 24.60 12.31 16.04
C TYR A 489 25.91 12.81 16.67
N LEU A 490 27.01 12.04 16.58
CA LEU A 490 28.32 12.42 17.12
C LEU A 490 28.83 13.69 16.43
N GLU A 491 28.69 13.79 15.10
CA GLU A 491 29.09 14.95 14.32
C GLU A 491 28.34 16.21 14.73
N LEU A 492 27.00 16.13 14.88
CA LEU A 492 26.19 17.28 15.31
C LEU A 492 26.41 17.62 16.79
N LYS A 493 26.60 16.64 17.63
CA LYS A 493 26.95 16.83 19.06
C LYS A 493 28.27 17.54 19.23
N GLU A 494 29.28 17.20 18.42
CA GLU A 494 30.59 17.88 18.43
C GLU A 494 30.45 19.31 17.88
N TYR A 495 29.70 19.50 16.78
CA TYR A 495 29.51 20.82 16.15
C TYR A 495 28.80 21.81 17.09
N PHE A 496 27.77 21.35 17.80
CA PHE A 496 27.00 22.18 18.74
C PHE A 496 27.47 22.08 20.18
N TYR A 497 28.64 21.46 20.42
CA TYR A 497 29.20 21.26 21.76
C TYR A 497 29.17 22.52 22.62
N LYS A 498 28.72 22.40 23.88
CA LYS A 498 28.50 23.48 24.86
C LYS A 498 27.45 24.55 24.52
N ALA A 499 26.90 24.56 23.33
CA ALA A 499 25.87 25.53 22.97
C ALA A 499 24.46 24.96 23.13
N TYR A 500 24.25 23.69 22.67
CA TYR A 500 22.94 23.04 22.66
C TYR A 500 23.07 21.55 22.96
N GLU A 501 22.06 21.00 23.66
CA GLU A 501 21.99 19.57 23.91
C GLU A 501 21.41 18.85 22.67
N VAL A 502 22.10 17.78 22.24
CA VAL A 502 21.73 16.93 21.11
C VAL A 502 21.35 15.56 21.62
N GLY A 503 20.16 15.08 21.25
CA GLY A 503 19.64 13.75 21.60
C GLY A 503 19.69 12.79 20.42
N LEU A 504 19.66 11.48 20.71
CA LEU A 504 19.55 10.40 19.71
C LEU A 504 18.43 9.44 20.11
N VAL A 505 17.55 9.08 19.13
CA VAL A 505 16.53 8.05 19.29
C VAL A 505 16.56 7.10 18.10
N HIS A 506 16.62 5.80 18.37
CA HIS A 506 16.59 4.77 17.32
C HIS A 506 15.86 3.49 17.75
N GLY A 507 15.53 2.63 16.78
CA GLY A 507 14.67 1.44 16.97
C GLY A 507 15.14 0.46 18.05
N ARG A 508 16.47 0.33 18.26
CA ARG A 508 17.07 -0.66 19.20
C ARG A 508 17.15 -0.19 20.65
N MET A 509 16.86 1.07 20.94
CA MET A 509 16.80 1.54 22.33
C MET A 509 15.64 0.87 23.07
N LYS A 510 15.80 0.66 24.37
CA LYS A 510 14.70 0.18 25.23
C LYS A 510 13.57 1.21 25.25
N PRO A 511 12.32 0.78 25.40
CA PRO A 511 11.19 1.72 25.47
C PRO A 511 11.40 2.84 26.48
N SER A 512 11.86 2.53 27.70
CA SER A 512 12.14 3.52 28.74
C SER A 512 13.17 4.57 28.34
N GLU A 513 14.25 4.15 27.63
CA GLU A 513 15.29 5.06 27.17
C GLU A 513 14.76 6.01 26.07
N LYS A 514 13.91 5.47 25.18
CA LYS A 514 13.24 6.29 24.16
C LYS A 514 12.33 7.33 24.81
N ASP A 515 11.56 6.91 25.80
CA ASP A 515 10.63 7.78 26.51
C ASP A 515 11.36 8.89 27.27
N GLU A 516 12.50 8.59 27.91
CA GLU A 516 13.33 9.59 28.57
C GLU A 516 13.83 10.67 27.60
N VAL A 517 14.42 10.27 26.45
CA VAL A 517 14.93 11.21 25.45
C VAL A 517 13.80 12.03 24.82
N MET A 518 12.67 11.39 24.52
CA MET A 518 11.51 12.08 23.94
C MET A 518 10.88 13.06 24.91
N ASN A 519 10.80 12.73 26.21
CA ASN A 519 10.32 13.61 27.25
C ASN A 519 11.27 14.81 27.45
N ALA A 520 12.57 14.60 27.45
CA ALA A 520 13.56 15.66 27.52
C ALA A 520 13.46 16.61 26.31
N PHE A 521 13.25 16.04 25.11
CA PHE A 521 13.01 16.85 23.92
C PHE A 521 11.69 17.63 24.00
N HIS A 522 10.61 17.02 24.47
CA HIS A 522 9.33 17.70 24.66
C HIS A 522 9.40 18.86 25.64
N LYS A 523 10.19 18.71 26.73
CA LYS A 523 10.42 19.76 27.73
C LYS A 523 11.37 20.87 27.25
N GLY A 524 12.01 20.72 26.08
CA GLY A 524 12.98 21.67 25.54
C GLY A 524 14.37 21.54 26.15
N GLU A 525 14.66 20.49 26.93
CA GLU A 525 15.98 20.20 27.48
C GLU A 525 16.96 19.77 26.37
N ILE A 526 16.46 19.11 25.33
CA ILE A 526 17.18 18.77 24.10
C ILE A 526 16.73 19.72 23.01
N SER A 527 17.68 20.40 22.34
CA SER A 527 17.40 21.36 21.27
C SER A 527 17.41 20.74 19.88
N LEU A 528 18.20 19.69 19.66
CA LEU A 528 18.27 18.96 18.39
C LEU A 528 18.16 17.46 18.64
N LEU A 529 17.22 16.82 17.94
CA LEU A 529 16.99 15.38 18.05
C LEU A 529 17.33 14.68 16.73
N VAL A 530 18.35 13.82 16.76
CA VAL A 530 18.68 12.88 15.68
C VAL A 530 17.86 11.62 15.87
N SER A 531 17.23 11.13 14.81
CA SER A 531 16.42 9.92 14.90
C SER A 531 16.45 9.11 13.61
N THR A 532 16.19 7.81 13.75
CA THR A 532 15.74 6.99 12.65
C THR A 532 14.21 7.14 12.47
N THR A 533 13.57 6.36 11.58
CA THR A 533 12.12 6.42 11.27
C THR A 533 11.17 6.25 12.47
N VAL A 534 11.70 5.99 13.67
CA VAL A 534 10.90 5.82 14.92
C VAL A 534 10.05 7.05 15.28
N ILE A 535 10.42 8.26 14.79
CA ILE A 535 9.64 9.50 15.00
C ILE A 535 8.30 9.54 14.22
N GLU A 536 8.03 8.60 13.33
CA GLU A 536 6.70 8.47 12.68
C GLU A 536 5.58 8.37 13.72
N VAL A 537 5.89 8.01 14.99
CA VAL A 537 4.92 7.80 16.05
C VAL A 537 4.85 8.99 17.01
N GLY A 538 3.93 9.86 16.74
CA GLY A 538 3.00 10.47 17.67
C GLY A 538 3.45 11.61 18.60
N VAL A 539 4.72 11.93 18.83
CA VAL A 539 5.05 12.98 19.80
C VAL A 539 4.83 14.37 19.20
N ASN A 540 3.96 15.15 19.84
CA ASN A 540 3.69 16.53 19.47
C ASN A 540 4.66 17.47 20.20
N VAL A 541 5.57 18.11 19.46
CA VAL A 541 6.47 19.14 20.00
C VAL A 541 6.19 20.46 19.27
N PRO A 542 5.34 21.35 19.82
CA PRO A 542 4.93 22.59 19.17
C PRO A 542 6.10 23.54 18.87
N ASN A 543 7.18 23.45 19.65
CA ASN A 543 8.37 24.27 19.52
C ASN A 543 9.37 23.79 18.43
N ALA A 544 9.15 22.60 17.84
CA ALA A 544 9.97 22.08 16.76
C ALA A 544 9.59 22.75 15.43
N THR A 545 10.53 23.54 14.87
CA THR A 545 10.32 24.32 13.65
C THR A 545 11.06 23.78 12.43
N ILE A 546 12.05 22.91 12.62
CA ILE A 546 12.80 22.30 11.52
C ILE A 546 12.65 20.79 11.54
N MET A 547 12.32 20.23 10.38
CA MET A 547 12.41 18.81 10.05
C MET A 547 13.44 18.65 8.92
N CYS A 548 14.61 18.11 9.22
CA CYS A 548 15.62 17.76 8.23
C CYS A 548 15.61 16.25 8.00
N ILE A 549 15.50 15.81 6.75
CA ILE A 549 15.44 14.40 6.38
C ILE A 549 16.62 14.08 5.49
N GLU A 550 17.58 13.32 6.01
CA GLU A 550 18.75 12.84 5.29
C GLU A 550 18.38 11.65 4.40
N GLY A 551 18.96 11.56 3.19
CA GLY A 551 18.66 10.50 2.23
C GLY A 551 17.18 10.42 1.88
N ALA A 552 16.54 11.58 1.64
CA ALA A 552 15.09 11.71 1.44
C ALA A 552 14.55 10.85 0.27
N GLU A 553 15.38 10.52 -0.73
CA GLU A 553 15.02 9.63 -1.83
C GLU A 553 14.68 8.20 -1.41
N ARG A 554 15.06 7.79 -0.21
CA ARG A 554 14.81 6.45 0.32
C ARG A 554 13.45 6.33 1.00
N PHE A 555 12.79 7.45 1.27
CA PHE A 555 11.46 7.49 1.88
C PHE A 555 10.35 7.51 0.83
N GLY A 556 9.21 6.91 1.14
CA GLY A 556 7.99 7.10 0.37
C GLY A 556 7.38 8.49 0.57
N LEU A 557 6.60 8.98 -0.40
CA LEU A 557 5.95 10.30 -0.29
C LEU A 557 5.07 10.41 0.95
N SER A 558 4.32 9.36 1.27
CA SER A 558 3.47 9.31 2.47
C SER A 558 4.27 9.42 3.77
N GLN A 559 5.47 8.80 3.84
CA GLN A 559 6.37 8.90 4.99
C GLN A 559 6.96 10.31 5.11
N LEU A 560 7.45 10.88 4.00
CA LEU A 560 7.94 12.26 3.96
C LEU A 560 6.88 13.24 4.43
N HIS A 561 5.64 13.05 3.99
CA HIS A 561 4.51 13.89 4.38
C HIS A 561 4.20 13.77 5.88
N GLN A 562 4.19 12.57 6.44
CA GLN A 562 4.00 12.34 7.88
C GLN A 562 5.12 13.01 8.71
N LEU A 563 6.38 12.89 8.28
CA LEU A 563 7.51 13.55 8.92
C LEU A 563 7.38 15.08 8.83
N ARG A 564 7.01 15.63 7.66
CA ARG A 564 6.73 17.06 7.50
C ARG A 564 5.63 17.54 8.47
N GLY A 565 4.60 16.72 8.68
CA GLY A 565 3.51 17.01 9.61
C GLY A 565 3.90 17.05 11.09
N ARG A 566 5.12 16.62 11.46
CA ARG A 566 5.64 16.70 12.84
C ARG A 566 6.08 18.10 13.25
N VAL A 567 6.32 18.98 12.29
CA VAL A 567 6.59 20.41 12.52
C VAL A 567 5.41 21.27 12.04
N GLY A 568 5.44 22.57 12.33
CA GLY A 568 4.36 23.48 11.96
C GLY A 568 3.12 23.38 12.84
N ARG A 569 3.29 22.99 14.11
CA ARG A 569 2.20 22.90 15.09
C ARG A 569 2.14 24.06 16.05
N GLY A 570 3.17 24.92 16.02
CA GLY A 570 3.23 26.16 16.80
C GLY A 570 2.92 27.40 15.95
N SER A 571 3.08 28.58 16.56
CA SER A 571 2.85 29.90 15.91
C SER A 571 4.00 30.32 14.98
N HIS A 572 5.15 29.63 15.02
CA HIS A 572 6.36 29.99 14.26
C HIS A 572 6.35 29.36 12.87
N GLN A 573 7.05 30.01 11.92
CA GLN A 573 7.26 29.45 10.59
C GLN A 573 8.11 28.19 10.72
N SER A 574 7.68 27.11 10.07
CA SER A 574 8.39 25.84 10.10
C SER A 574 8.88 25.41 8.71
N TYR A 575 9.92 24.59 8.72
CA TYR A 575 10.66 24.20 7.53
C TYR A 575 10.84 22.69 7.49
N CYS A 576 10.66 22.10 6.30
CA CYS A 576 10.99 20.71 6.00
C CYS A 576 12.10 20.70 4.96
N ILE A 577 13.23 20.12 5.27
CA ILE A 577 14.42 20.10 4.41
C ILE A 577 14.70 18.66 4.02
N LEU A 578 14.65 18.39 2.72
CA LEU A 578 14.84 17.07 2.13
C LEU A 578 16.24 17.02 1.52
N VAL A 579 17.15 16.29 2.14
CA VAL A 579 18.53 16.16 1.66
C VAL A 579 18.66 14.92 0.80
N SER A 580 19.09 15.08 -0.47
CA SER A 580 19.25 13.98 -1.41
C SER A 580 20.30 14.25 -2.48
N ASP A 581 21.19 13.29 -2.70
CA ASP A 581 22.18 13.30 -3.78
C ASP A 581 21.77 12.44 -4.97
N SER A 582 20.54 11.90 -4.96
CA SER A 582 20.03 11.02 -6.01
C SER A 582 19.80 11.78 -7.31
N LYS A 583 20.31 11.21 -8.42
CA LYS A 583 20.09 11.71 -9.79
C LYS A 583 19.02 10.91 -10.55
N ASN A 584 18.30 10.05 -9.85
CA ASN A 584 17.23 9.24 -10.44
C ASN A 584 15.99 10.12 -10.68
N ASP A 585 15.45 10.09 -11.90
CA ASP A 585 14.30 10.92 -12.31
C ASP A 585 13.09 10.71 -11.40
N VAL A 586 12.77 9.47 -11.01
CA VAL A 586 11.64 9.17 -10.11
C VAL A 586 11.84 9.76 -8.72
N SER A 587 13.08 9.73 -8.20
CA SER A 587 13.41 10.33 -6.90
C SER A 587 13.29 11.85 -6.95
N GLN A 588 13.78 12.47 -8.01
CA GLN A 588 13.69 13.92 -8.21
C GLN A 588 12.23 14.38 -8.34
N GLU A 589 11.41 13.64 -9.07
CA GLU A 589 9.98 13.92 -9.23
C GLU A 589 9.25 13.86 -7.87
N ARG A 590 9.54 12.85 -7.03
CA ARG A 590 8.96 12.76 -5.67
C ARG A 590 9.35 13.96 -4.79
N LEU A 591 10.62 14.36 -4.79
CA LEU A 591 11.08 15.49 -3.99
C LEU A 591 10.43 16.80 -4.45
N LYS A 592 10.30 16.98 -5.77
CA LYS A 592 9.63 18.13 -6.37
C LYS A 592 8.15 18.20 -5.96
N LEU A 593 7.43 17.09 -6.00
CA LEU A 593 6.05 17.01 -5.52
C LEU A 593 5.92 17.44 -4.05
N MET A 594 6.88 17.04 -3.20
CA MET A 594 6.90 17.47 -1.79
C MET A 594 7.10 18.98 -1.61
N GLU A 595 7.80 19.65 -2.53
CA GLU A 595 7.96 21.12 -2.54
C GLU A 595 6.69 21.84 -3.04
N GLU A 596 6.03 21.29 -4.06
CA GLU A 596 4.93 21.92 -4.78
C GLU A 596 3.59 21.81 -4.03
N THR A 597 3.32 20.67 -3.35
CA THR A 597 2.05 20.47 -2.68
C THR A 597 2.17 20.18 -1.17
N GLN A 598 1.19 20.67 -0.43
CA GLN A 598 1.01 20.40 0.99
C GLN A 598 -0.17 19.46 1.26
N ASP A 599 -1.00 19.19 0.25
CA ASP A 599 -2.14 18.30 0.36
C ASP A 599 -1.64 16.84 0.44
N GLY A 600 -1.84 16.22 1.60
CA GLY A 600 -1.46 14.83 1.82
C GLY A 600 -2.25 13.85 0.95
N PHE A 601 -3.48 14.16 0.55
CA PHE A 601 -4.28 13.32 -0.34
C PHE A 601 -3.71 13.31 -1.75
N GLU A 602 -3.32 14.48 -2.26
CA GLU A 602 -2.66 14.62 -3.56
C GLU A 602 -1.33 13.86 -3.57
N LEU A 603 -0.51 14.04 -2.52
CA LEU A 603 0.75 13.29 -2.38
C LEU A 603 0.54 11.78 -2.34
N ALA A 604 -0.50 11.31 -1.66
CA ALA A 604 -0.80 9.88 -1.62
C ALA A 604 -1.25 9.33 -2.98
N GLU A 605 -2.02 10.08 -3.75
CA GLU A 605 -2.40 9.72 -5.12
C GLU A 605 -1.18 9.65 -6.04
N GLN A 606 -0.28 10.64 -5.96
CA GLN A 606 0.95 10.67 -6.75
C GLN A 606 1.94 9.57 -6.34
N ASP A 607 2.11 9.30 -5.03
CA ASP A 607 2.93 8.18 -4.55
C ASP A 607 2.46 6.84 -5.13
N LEU A 608 1.14 6.68 -5.21
CA LEU A 608 0.51 5.51 -5.76
C LEU A 608 0.78 5.34 -7.26
N LEU A 609 0.73 6.43 -8.02
CA LEU A 609 1.05 6.44 -9.46
C LEU A 609 2.54 6.15 -9.73
N LEU A 610 3.43 6.75 -8.95
CA LEU A 610 4.89 6.62 -9.10
C LEU A 610 5.44 5.25 -8.71
N ARG A 611 4.87 4.60 -7.68
CA ARG A 611 5.33 3.26 -7.23
C ARG A 611 4.99 2.14 -8.22
N GLY A 612 3.99 2.31 -9.07
CA GLY A 612 3.50 1.25 -9.95
C GLY A 612 2.90 0.06 -9.20
N SER A 613 2.46 -0.96 -9.95
CA SER A 613 1.76 -2.14 -9.43
C SER A 613 2.61 -3.12 -8.59
N GLY A 614 3.92 -2.94 -8.54
CA GLY A 614 4.84 -3.96 -8.00
C GLY A 614 5.02 -3.98 -6.47
N GLN A 615 4.66 -2.93 -5.73
CA GLN A 615 4.95 -2.80 -4.29
C GLN A 615 3.72 -2.69 -3.38
N LEU A 616 2.54 -2.99 -3.89
CA LEU A 616 1.29 -3.04 -3.08
C LEU A 616 1.19 -4.29 -2.17
N PHE A 617 2.27 -5.07 -2.05
CA PHE A 617 2.31 -6.30 -1.23
C PHE A 617 2.07 -6.09 0.28
N GLY A 618 2.04 -4.85 0.78
CA GLY A 618 1.50 -4.56 2.12
C GLY A 618 0.01 -4.87 2.28
N LEU A 619 -0.75 -4.94 1.19
CA LEU A 619 -2.17 -5.32 1.17
C LEU A 619 -2.40 -6.81 1.45
N ALA A 620 -1.40 -7.68 1.26
CA ALA A 620 -1.46 -9.08 1.65
C ALA A 620 -1.63 -9.27 3.17
N GLN A 621 -1.26 -8.25 3.98
CA GLN A 621 -1.54 -8.24 5.42
C GLN A 621 -3.00 -7.90 5.76
N SER A 622 -3.76 -7.33 4.82
CA SER A 622 -5.16 -6.95 5.01
C SER A 622 -6.18 -8.03 4.60
N GLY A 623 -5.72 -9.23 4.17
CA GLY A 623 -6.60 -10.36 3.83
C GLY A 623 -7.32 -10.23 2.48
N LEU A 624 -6.94 -9.27 1.64
CA LEU A 624 -7.48 -9.14 0.29
C LEU A 624 -6.93 -10.23 -0.64
N PRO A 625 -7.72 -10.69 -1.63
CA PRO A 625 -7.28 -11.71 -2.58
C PRO A 625 -6.17 -11.19 -3.49
N ASP A 626 -5.35 -12.12 -3.94
CA ASP A 626 -4.29 -11.85 -4.92
C ASP A 626 -4.94 -11.55 -6.30
N LEU A 627 -4.89 -10.29 -6.72
CA LEU A 627 -5.40 -9.84 -8.02
C LEU A 627 -4.35 -10.15 -9.09
N ARG A 628 -4.76 -10.86 -10.14
CA ARG A 628 -3.87 -11.34 -11.20
C ARG A 628 -3.89 -10.46 -12.45
N VAL A 629 -5.04 -9.87 -12.76
CA VAL A 629 -5.28 -9.02 -13.93
C VAL A 629 -5.56 -7.60 -13.51
N ALA A 630 -6.44 -7.42 -12.54
CA ALA A 630 -6.84 -6.11 -12.05
C ALA A 630 -5.72 -5.43 -11.27
N ASN A 631 -5.60 -4.13 -11.49
CA ASN A 631 -4.76 -3.23 -10.71
C ASN A 631 -5.65 -2.17 -10.08
N ILE A 632 -5.82 -2.21 -8.76
CA ILE A 632 -6.73 -1.34 -8.01
C ILE A 632 -6.54 0.15 -8.33
N ILE A 633 -5.32 0.56 -8.71
CA ILE A 633 -4.98 1.94 -9.01
C ILE A 633 -5.36 2.30 -10.45
N LYS A 634 -4.88 1.48 -11.40
CA LYS A 634 -5.08 1.75 -12.83
C LYS A 634 -6.52 1.50 -13.26
N ASP A 635 -7.18 0.53 -12.62
CA ASP A 635 -8.52 0.06 -12.96
C ASP A 635 -9.58 0.62 -12.00
N ILE A 636 -9.38 1.86 -11.51
CA ILE A 636 -10.26 2.46 -10.53
C ILE A 636 -11.69 2.66 -11.03
N GLU A 637 -11.85 3.05 -12.29
CA GLU A 637 -13.15 3.20 -12.92
C GLU A 637 -13.89 1.86 -12.99
N ILE A 638 -13.15 0.79 -13.31
CA ILE A 638 -13.67 -0.58 -13.31
C ILE A 638 -14.11 -0.99 -11.90
N LEU A 639 -13.31 -0.64 -10.88
CA LEU A 639 -13.63 -0.92 -9.48
C LEU A 639 -14.90 -0.22 -9.01
N VAL A 640 -15.05 1.07 -9.32
CA VAL A 640 -16.24 1.86 -8.97
C VAL A 640 -17.47 1.27 -9.66
N GLN A 641 -17.34 0.89 -10.93
CA GLN A 641 -18.43 0.28 -11.68
C GLN A 641 -18.81 -1.10 -11.11
N ALA A 642 -17.82 -1.96 -10.83
CA ALA A 642 -18.04 -3.28 -10.24
C ALA A 642 -18.77 -3.17 -8.88
N ARG A 643 -18.37 -2.21 -8.04
CA ARG A 643 -19.05 -1.94 -6.76
C ARG A 643 -20.49 -1.52 -6.95
N LYS A 644 -20.74 -0.61 -7.88
CA LYS A 644 -22.11 -0.16 -8.20
C LYS A 644 -22.96 -1.34 -8.62
N ASP A 645 -22.49 -2.15 -9.54
CA ASP A 645 -23.24 -3.28 -10.09
C ASP A 645 -23.51 -4.37 -9.05
N VAL A 646 -22.56 -4.61 -8.12
CA VAL A 646 -22.79 -5.51 -6.96
C VAL A 646 -23.91 -5.00 -6.07
N LEU A 647 -23.92 -3.69 -5.74
CA LEU A 647 -24.96 -3.10 -4.91
C LEU A 647 -26.32 -3.09 -5.63
N ASP A 648 -26.33 -2.78 -6.91
CA ASP A 648 -27.54 -2.80 -7.74
C ASP A 648 -28.08 -4.23 -7.84
N PHE A 649 -27.23 -5.24 -8.10
CA PHE A 649 -27.63 -6.64 -8.11
C PHE A 649 -28.21 -7.07 -6.76
N ALA A 650 -27.53 -6.74 -5.66
CA ALA A 650 -28.01 -7.06 -4.32
C ALA A 650 -29.34 -6.36 -3.96
N SER A 651 -29.54 -5.12 -4.44
CA SER A 651 -30.80 -4.39 -4.22
C SER A 651 -31.98 -5.00 -4.95
N HIS A 652 -31.75 -5.57 -6.15
CA HIS A 652 -32.80 -6.17 -6.97
C HIS A 652 -33.11 -7.63 -6.58
N HIS A 653 -32.10 -8.41 -6.22
CA HIS A 653 -32.21 -9.85 -6.00
C HIS A 653 -32.03 -10.29 -4.55
N GLY A 654 -31.58 -9.40 -3.69
CA GLY A 654 -31.25 -9.71 -2.30
C GLY A 654 -29.82 -10.21 -2.10
N MET A 655 -29.30 -10.03 -0.89
CA MET A 655 -27.93 -10.47 -0.52
C MET A 655 -27.76 -11.99 -0.53
N GLU A 656 -28.82 -12.75 -0.21
CA GLU A 656 -28.80 -14.23 -0.25
C GLU A 656 -28.57 -14.76 -1.68
N LYS A 657 -29.13 -14.09 -2.68
CA LYS A 657 -28.91 -14.44 -4.09
C LYS A 657 -27.48 -14.13 -4.52
N LEU A 658 -26.95 -12.96 -4.14
CA LEU A 658 -25.56 -12.59 -4.40
C LEU A 658 -24.60 -13.62 -3.77
N GLU A 659 -24.84 -14.00 -2.52
CA GLU A 659 -24.06 -15.02 -1.82
C GLU A 659 -24.10 -16.36 -2.56
N SER A 660 -25.30 -16.84 -2.92
CA SER A 660 -25.47 -18.12 -3.59
C SER A 660 -24.74 -18.18 -4.94
N VAL A 661 -24.73 -17.09 -5.71
CA VAL A 661 -24.07 -17.01 -7.02
C VAL A 661 -22.55 -16.89 -6.87
N MET A 662 -22.07 -16.15 -5.86
CA MET A 662 -20.63 -15.86 -5.69
C MET A 662 -19.90 -16.85 -4.80
N LYS A 663 -20.61 -17.72 -4.05
CA LYS A 663 -20.04 -18.59 -3.01
C LYS A 663 -18.83 -19.37 -3.48
N GLU A 664 -18.94 -20.10 -4.57
CA GLU A 664 -17.87 -20.97 -5.08
C GLU A 664 -16.62 -20.17 -5.45
N GLU A 665 -16.79 -18.99 -6.05
CA GLU A 665 -15.66 -18.16 -6.46
C GLU A 665 -15.03 -17.41 -5.27
N LEU A 666 -15.82 -17.00 -4.30
CA LEU A 666 -15.35 -16.45 -3.04
C LEU A 666 -14.53 -17.48 -2.25
N GLU A 667 -14.99 -18.73 -2.18
CA GLU A 667 -14.26 -19.84 -1.55
C GLU A 667 -12.90 -20.06 -2.21
N LYS A 668 -12.84 -20.07 -3.53
CA LYS A 668 -11.61 -20.27 -4.30
C LYS A 668 -10.59 -19.12 -4.12
N ARG A 669 -11.07 -17.87 -4.07
CA ARG A 669 -10.19 -16.70 -4.06
C ARG A 669 -9.77 -16.24 -2.67
N PHE A 670 -10.66 -16.31 -1.69
CA PHE A 670 -10.42 -15.81 -0.34
C PHE A 670 -10.04 -16.90 0.66
N GLY A 671 -10.32 -18.17 0.33
CA GLY A 671 -9.98 -19.32 1.16
C GLY A 671 -10.82 -19.45 2.45
N GLU A 672 -10.52 -20.48 3.25
CA GLU A 672 -11.30 -20.81 4.46
C GLU A 672 -11.32 -19.72 5.55
N LYS A 673 -10.30 -18.87 5.63
CA LYS A 673 -10.27 -17.79 6.64
C LYS A 673 -11.37 -16.74 6.38
N PHE A 674 -11.57 -16.38 5.15
CA PHE A 674 -12.63 -15.45 4.75
C PHE A 674 -14.01 -16.03 5.02
N LEU A 675 -14.19 -17.30 4.67
CA LEU A 675 -15.43 -18.03 4.93
C LEU A 675 -15.73 -18.13 6.42
N ARG A 676 -14.73 -18.35 7.28
CA ARG A 676 -14.92 -18.31 8.74
C ARG A 676 -15.38 -16.94 9.22
N ILE A 677 -14.93 -15.87 8.62
CA ILE A 677 -15.40 -14.51 8.93
C ILE A 677 -16.82 -14.31 8.40
N LEU A 678 -17.14 -14.87 7.24
CA LEU A 678 -18.46 -14.75 6.61
C LEU A 678 -19.52 -15.66 7.28
N TYR A 679 -19.15 -16.85 7.79
CA TYR A 679 -20.09 -17.85 8.29
C TYR A 679 -20.08 -18.06 9.82
N ASN A 680 -19.14 -17.45 10.56
CA ASN A 680 -19.12 -17.40 12.03
C ASN A 680 -19.48 -16.01 12.55
#